data_fe55151e5f65b10a71dbb09c85b3bcd0
#
_entry.id   fe55151e5f65b10a71dbb09c85b3bcd0
#
_cell.length_a   1.000
_cell.length_b   1.000
_cell.length_c   1.000
_cell.angle_alpha   90.00
_cell.angle_beta   90.00
_cell.angle_gamma   90.00
#
_symmetry.space_group_name_H-M   'P 1'
#
loop_
_entity.id
_entity.type
_entity.pdbx_description
1 polymer ?
#
loop_
_entity_poly.entity_id
_entity_poly.type
_entity_poly.pdbx_seq_one_letter_code
_entity_poly.pdbx_strand_id
1 'polypeptide(L)'
;MKVLIVGGVAGGASAAARLRRLDEDAEIILFEKGEYISYANCGLPYYIGGVIKDKSRLIVTSEEKMRGYFDVDVRTLSEVVSIDRAKKEAVVKDHRSGETYREGYDKLILSPGAEPKVPDRQWLTYPGVFTLRTVPDTYRISDYIEERAPGRAVVVGAGFIGVEMAENLKARGLDVTVAEFLDQAVPPFDREMAAILHNHMRENGLRLRFGAGVDGIEPTESGLRVSLTDGTGLDTDMVVLGIGVAPESGLAKDAGLELGAGGAILVDDAFATSDPDIYAVGDAIQVKHFVTQAPSVVPLAGPANKQGRAVAEVIAGRTAAPLAVQGSSVVKVFDMTAACTGMNEKQLKKQGVDYHKTYVHPGSHAGYYPGAKAIHMKLLFDMEGRILGAQAAGFEGVEKRIDVIATAQRLGGTVYDLERLELCYAPSYSSAKDPVNMLGMTAANILKGDVKAVHWHDVDALAGEGAQFVHVGTPEEHVMNAIGGAVNIPLAALRDSLGKLDSTRPVYVYCKVGLRGYIAARLLEQHGFDAYNLSGGYTTYNIVKRDRRALSDEGQKENSGRPAGGQQKAADTAAPEKEVSVDATGLQCPGPILRTAEAMKQLEEGERLVVTATDAGFASDAEVWSERTGNVLESVAQDKGVYTVTLRKGAGAVRGSETARSAHNDKTMVVFSGDLDRAIASFIIANGAAAMGRSVTMFFTFWGLNILRRAKKVRVKKPFVQRMFGAMMPRGSMKLGLSRMNMAGMGAKMIRRVMKGKNVQSLEDLMKTAMENGVRLVACQMSMDVMGIAREELIDGVEVGGVATFLGAAELSDTTLFI
;
A
#
# COMPACT_ATOMS: atom_id res chain seq x y z
N MET A 1 -31.53 25.31 -31.82
CA MET A 1 -31.94 24.09 -31.09
C MET A 1 -31.85 24.37 -29.58
N LYS A 2 -32.88 23.99 -28.81
CA LYS A 2 -32.90 24.18 -27.36
C LYS A 2 -32.59 22.85 -26.66
N VAL A 3 -31.52 22.85 -25.86
CA VAL A 3 -31.04 21.67 -25.17
C VAL A 3 -31.07 21.91 -23.65
N LEU A 4 -31.81 21.06 -22.92
CA LEU A 4 -31.79 21.05 -21.47
C LEU A 4 -30.82 19.96 -20.99
N ILE A 5 -30.10 20.25 -19.94
CA ILE A 5 -29.15 19.33 -19.27
C ILE A 5 -29.51 19.27 -17.80
N VAL A 6 -29.80 18.07 -17.28
CA VAL A 6 -30.11 17.82 -15.89
C VAL A 6 -28.91 17.21 -15.19
N GLY A 7 -28.33 17.95 -14.23
CA GLY A 7 -27.11 17.60 -13.50
C GLY A 7 -25.85 18.25 -14.10
N GLY A 8 -25.19 19.04 -13.28
CA GLY A 8 -24.11 19.95 -13.66
C GLY A 8 -22.70 19.48 -13.35
N VAL A 9 -22.46 18.17 -13.10
CA VAL A 9 -21.14 17.68 -12.73
C VAL A 9 -20.43 17.06 -13.97
N ALA A 10 -19.80 15.91 -13.88
CA ALA A 10 -18.89 15.37 -14.90
C ALA A 10 -19.52 15.23 -16.30
N GLY A 11 -20.61 14.49 -16.40
CA GLY A 11 -21.29 14.23 -17.68
C GLY A 11 -21.95 15.47 -18.26
N GLY A 12 -22.80 16.14 -17.48
CA GLY A 12 -23.58 17.29 -17.94
C GLY A 12 -22.73 18.51 -18.27
N ALA A 13 -21.79 18.90 -17.39
CA ALA A 13 -20.88 20.02 -17.67
C ALA A 13 -20.01 19.77 -18.90
N SER A 14 -19.54 18.51 -19.11
CA SER A 14 -18.79 18.13 -20.30
C SER A 14 -19.66 18.19 -21.57
N ALA A 15 -20.93 17.77 -21.48
CA ALA A 15 -21.87 17.84 -22.57
C ALA A 15 -22.17 19.30 -22.96
N ALA A 16 -22.48 20.17 -21.99
CA ALA A 16 -22.76 21.57 -22.20
C ALA A 16 -21.60 22.28 -22.90
N ALA A 17 -20.38 22.16 -22.34
CA ALA A 17 -19.18 22.78 -22.88
C ALA A 17 -18.80 22.22 -24.28
N ARG A 18 -19.06 20.95 -24.55
CA ARG A 18 -18.83 20.36 -25.86
C ARG A 18 -19.86 20.80 -26.89
N LEU A 19 -21.12 20.80 -26.51
CA LEU A 19 -22.23 21.18 -27.39
C LEU A 19 -22.06 22.62 -27.90
N ARG A 20 -21.76 23.59 -27.03
CA ARG A 20 -21.50 24.99 -27.48
C ARG A 20 -20.40 25.08 -28.51
N ARG A 21 -19.32 24.31 -28.38
CA ARG A 21 -18.21 24.27 -29.34
C ARG A 21 -18.59 23.58 -30.66
N LEU A 22 -19.74 22.94 -30.74
CA LEU A 22 -20.26 22.29 -31.93
C LEU A 22 -21.40 23.09 -32.62
N ASP A 23 -22.16 23.83 -31.83
CA ASP A 23 -23.32 24.63 -32.26
C ASP A 23 -23.36 25.91 -31.39
N GLU A 24 -22.91 27.05 -32.03
CA GLU A 24 -22.85 28.35 -31.37
C GLU A 24 -24.25 28.96 -31.19
N ASP A 25 -25.22 28.55 -32.01
CA ASP A 25 -26.60 29.07 -31.96
C ASP A 25 -27.53 28.25 -31.03
N ALA A 26 -27.04 27.15 -30.42
CA ALA A 26 -27.85 26.34 -29.54
C ALA A 26 -28.21 27.12 -28.26
N GLU A 27 -29.45 27.08 -27.83
CA GLU A 27 -29.87 27.51 -26.50
C GLU A 27 -29.59 26.34 -25.50
N ILE A 28 -28.63 26.52 -24.60
CA ILE A 28 -28.20 25.48 -23.68
C ILE A 28 -28.54 25.91 -22.23
N ILE A 29 -29.41 25.17 -21.59
CA ILE A 29 -29.79 25.39 -20.18
C ILE A 29 -29.33 24.20 -19.36
N LEU A 30 -28.56 24.46 -18.30
CA LEU A 30 -28.07 23.46 -17.38
C LEU A 30 -28.70 23.63 -16.00
N PHE A 31 -29.44 22.63 -15.55
CA PHE A 31 -30.06 22.57 -14.22
C PHE A 31 -29.22 21.79 -13.26
N GLU A 32 -28.98 22.35 -12.08
CA GLU A 32 -28.33 21.67 -10.97
C GLU A 32 -29.15 21.90 -9.69
N LYS A 33 -29.55 20.80 -9.02
CA LYS A 33 -30.34 20.89 -7.78
C LYS A 33 -29.57 21.45 -6.59
N GLY A 34 -28.21 21.28 -6.62
CA GLY A 34 -27.31 21.80 -5.60
C GLY A 34 -26.81 23.22 -5.91
N GLU A 35 -25.96 23.71 -5.01
CA GLU A 35 -25.35 25.06 -5.13
C GLU A 35 -24.17 25.08 -6.09
N TYR A 36 -23.57 23.91 -6.40
CA TYR A 36 -22.29 23.84 -7.10
C TYR A 36 -22.39 22.96 -8.36
N ILE A 37 -21.89 23.46 -9.46
CA ILE A 37 -21.63 22.68 -10.66
C ILE A 37 -20.16 22.29 -10.74
N SER A 38 -19.85 21.27 -11.53
CA SER A 38 -18.47 20.93 -11.95
C SER A 38 -17.46 20.93 -10.79
N TYR A 39 -17.79 20.23 -9.71
CA TYR A 39 -16.90 20.08 -8.57
C TYR A 39 -16.14 18.75 -8.58
N ALA A 40 -15.04 18.70 -7.84
CA ALA A 40 -14.12 17.55 -7.74
C ALA A 40 -14.65 16.52 -6.75
N ASN A 41 -15.57 15.64 -7.17
CA ASN A 41 -16.10 14.56 -6.30
C ASN A 41 -15.01 13.74 -5.63
N CYS A 42 -13.99 13.35 -6.40
CA CYS A 42 -12.85 12.59 -5.87
C CYS A 42 -11.94 13.40 -4.94
N GLY A 43 -12.11 14.72 -4.86
CA GLY A 43 -11.37 15.60 -3.95
C GLY A 43 -11.99 15.73 -2.55
N LEU A 44 -13.24 15.34 -2.39
CA LEU A 44 -14.00 15.54 -1.16
C LEU A 44 -13.38 14.86 0.07
N PRO A 45 -12.99 13.58 0.04
CA PRO A 45 -12.30 12.95 1.16
C PRO A 45 -11.00 13.66 1.52
N TYR A 46 -10.22 14.11 0.53
CA TYR A 46 -8.93 14.78 0.73
C TYR A 46 -9.06 16.20 1.31
N TYR A 47 -10.19 16.87 1.10
CA TYR A 47 -10.49 18.10 1.80
C TYR A 47 -10.78 17.82 3.28
N ILE A 48 -11.61 16.83 3.58
CA ILE A 48 -11.90 16.40 4.96
C ILE A 48 -10.60 16.04 5.70
N GLY A 49 -9.68 15.33 5.05
CA GLY A 49 -8.36 14.97 5.58
C GLY A 49 -7.37 16.13 5.71
N GLY A 50 -7.71 17.33 5.18
CA GLY A 50 -6.84 18.51 5.23
C GLY A 50 -5.70 18.52 4.20
N VAL A 51 -5.69 17.59 3.23
CA VAL A 51 -4.76 17.59 2.09
C VAL A 51 -5.09 18.75 1.14
N ILE A 52 -6.37 18.90 0.79
CA ILE A 52 -6.89 20.08 0.08
C ILE A 52 -7.35 21.07 1.14
N LYS A 53 -6.66 22.19 1.27
CA LYS A 53 -6.92 23.18 2.34
C LYS A 53 -7.89 24.28 1.92
N ASP A 54 -7.96 24.59 0.64
CA ASP A 54 -8.76 25.69 0.10
C ASP A 54 -10.05 25.16 -0.51
N LYS A 55 -11.20 25.59 0.05
CA LYS A 55 -12.55 25.24 -0.42
C LYS A 55 -12.75 25.51 -1.91
N SER A 56 -12.17 26.59 -2.43
CA SER A 56 -12.29 26.96 -3.85
C SER A 56 -11.67 25.96 -4.80
N ARG A 57 -10.70 25.14 -4.31
CA ARG A 57 -10.06 24.07 -5.10
C ARG A 57 -10.99 22.90 -5.40
N LEU A 58 -12.07 22.74 -4.67
CA LEU A 58 -13.09 21.74 -4.95
C LEU A 58 -13.94 22.09 -6.17
N ILE A 59 -14.02 23.36 -6.55
CA ILE A 59 -14.79 23.82 -7.69
C ILE A 59 -13.91 23.85 -8.92
N VAL A 60 -14.19 22.99 -9.89
CA VAL A 60 -13.42 22.87 -11.15
C VAL A 60 -13.80 24.00 -12.10
N THR A 61 -15.11 24.29 -12.23
CA THR A 61 -15.63 25.36 -13.06
C THR A 61 -16.82 26.04 -12.36
N SER A 62 -16.81 27.36 -12.28
CA SER A 62 -17.90 28.15 -11.72
C SER A 62 -19.01 28.44 -12.75
N GLU A 63 -20.18 28.85 -12.25
CA GLU A 63 -21.29 29.32 -13.10
C GLU A 63 -20.86 30.47 -14.01
N GLU A 64 -20.13 31.44 -13.50
CA GLU A 64 -19.67 32.61 -14.27
C GLU A 64 -18.76 32.17 -15.43
N LYS A 65 -17.89 31.16 -15.20
CA LYS A 65 -17.04 30.62 -16.27
C LYS A 65 -17.85 29.87 -17.31
N MET A 66 -18.86 29.06 -16.89
CA MET A 66 -19.73 28.37 -17.83
C MET A 66 -20.53 29.33 -18.68
N ARG A 67 -21.07 30.37 -18.08
CA ARG A 67 -21.76 31.45 -18.80
C ARG A 67 -20.80 32.26 -19.69
N GLY A 68 -19.70 32.73 -19.13
CA GLY A 68 -18.78 33.63 -19.86
C GLY A 68 -17.97 32.97 -20.98
N TYR A 69 -17.63 31.68 -20.86
CA TYR A 69 -16.84 30.98 -21.89
C TYR A 69 -17.66 30.15 -22.86
N PHE A 70 -18.82 29.67 -22.40
CA PHE A 70 -19.63 28.71 -23.15
C PHE A 70 -21.07 29.19 -23.40
N ASP A 71 -21.43 30.37 -22.97
CA ASP A 71 -22.79 30.95 -23.14
C ASP A 71 -23.86 29.90 -22.73
N VAL A 72 -23.68 29.24 -21.56
CA VAL A 72 -24.64 28.29 -21.04
C VAL A 72 -25.44 28.97 -19.94
N ASP A 73 -26.78 28.92 -20.02
CA ASP A 73 -27.66 29.35 -18.96
C ASP A 73 -27.62 28.31 -17.81
N VAL A 74 -26.77 28.58 -16.80
CA VAL A 74 -26.63 27.70 -15.62
C VAL A 74 -27.61 28.15 -14.55
N ARG A 75 -28.46 27.20 -14.13
CA ARG A 75 -29.45 27.38 -13.05
C ARG A 75 -29.18 26.41 -11.90
N THR A 76 -28.42 26.87 -10.91
CA THR A 76 -28.19 26.12 -9.66
C THR A 76 -29.40 26.29 -8.71
N LEU A 77 -29.51 25.40 -7.70
CA LEU A 77 -30.67 25.30 -6.81
C LEU A 77 -32.00 25.14 -7.61
N SER A 78 -31.92 24.52 -8.78
CA SER A 78 -33.05 24.36 -9.70
C SER A 78 -33.18 22.88 -10.05
N GLU A 79 -34.14 22.21 -9.45
CA GLU A 79 -34.39 20.79 -9.56
C GLU A 79 -35.41 20.48 -10.66
N VAL A 80 -35.08 19.68 -11.63
CA VAL A 80 -36.08 19.11 -12.55
C VAL A 80 -36.79 17.98 -11.82
N VAL A 81 -38.06 18.19 -11.51
CA VAL A 81 -38.88 17.30 -10.70
C VAL A 81 -39.76 16.35 -11.53
N SER A 82 -40.08 16.69 -12.79
CA SER A 82 -40.78 15.80 -13.71
C SER A 82 -40.53 16.19 -15.18
N ILE A 83 -40.82 15.27 -16.10
CA ILE A 83 -40.67 15.42 -17.55
C ILE A 83 -41.99 15.03 -18.22
N ASP A 84 -42.60 15.95 -18.97
CA ASP A 84 -43.73 15.70 -19.85
C ASP A 84 -43.20 15.43 -21.26
N ARG A 85 -42.96 14.15 -21.60
CA ARG A 85 -42.41 13.70 -22.90
C ARG A 85 -43.28 14.11 -24.09
N ALA A 86 -44.62 14.11 -23.91
CA ALA A 86 -45.56 14.39 -25.00
C ALA A 86 -45.54 15.86 -25.39
N LYS A 87 -45.28 16.77 -24.39
CA LYS A 87 -45.13 18.19 -24.64
C LYS A 87 -43.70 18.67 -24.83
N LYS A 88 -42.72 17.77 -24.58
CA LYS A 88 -41.28 18.09 -24.47
C LYS A 88 -41.03 19.24 -23.49
N GLU A 89 -41.57 19.12 -22.29
CA GLU A 89 -41.40 20.08 -21.21
C GLU A 89 -40.80 19.41 -19.96
N ALA A 90 -39.89 20.10 -19.33
CA ALA A 90 -39.38 19.78 -17.99
C ALA A 90 -40.04 20.67 -16.96
N VAL A 91 -40.50 20.14 -15.83
CA VAL A 91 -40.99 20.90 -14.69
C VAL A 91 -39.85 21.12 -13.73
N VAL A 92 -39.54 22.38 -13.46
CA VAL A 92 -38.40 22.83 -12.66
C VAL A 92 -38.87 23.45 -11.40
N LYS A 93 -38.33 23.02 -10.25
CA LYS A 93 -38.55 23.66 -8.93
C LYS A 93 -37.34 24.51 -8.60
N ASP A 94 -37.54 25.81 -8.44
CA ASP A 94 -36.50 26.70 -7.91
C ASP A 94 -36.51 26.64 -6.38
N HIS A 95 -35.42 26.13 -5.78
CA HIS A 95 -35.28 26.03 -4.32
C HIS A 95 -35.00 27.38 -3.62
N ARG A 96 -34.66 28.44 -4.37
CA ARG A 96 -34.48 29.79 -3.81
C ARG A 96 -35.84 30.48 -3.57
N SER A 97 -36.71 30.40 -4.58
CA SER A 97 -38.05 31.04 -4.50
C SER A 97 -39.14 30.09 -4.00
N GLY A 98 -38.94 28.78 -4.14
CA GLY A 98 -39.97 27.77 -3.88
C GLY A 98 -40.92 27.58 -5.06
N GLU A 99 -40.81 28.39 -6.12
CA GLU A 99 -41.68 28.36 -7.29
C GLU A 99 -41.38 27.16 -8.22
N THR A 100 -42.39 26.77 -8.96
CA THR A 100 -42.27 25.71 -10.00
C THR A 100 -42.69 26.28 -11.33
N TYR A 101 -41.83 26.07 -12.35
CA TYR A 101 -42.10 26.52 -13.71
C TYR A 101 -41.84 25.42 -14.75
N ARG A 102 -42.24 25.66 -16.00
CA ARG A 102 -42.02 24.72 -17.11
C ARG A 102 -41.01 25.28 -18.06
N GLU A 103 -40.10 24.38 -18.58
CA GLU A 103 -39.10 24.71 -19.57
C GLU A 103 -39.18 23.69 -20.72
N GLY A 104 -39.39 24.19 -21.95
CA GLY A 104 -39.49 23.33 -23.15
C GLY A 104 -38.12 22.96 -23.68
N TYR A 105 -38.02 21.86 -24.43
CA TYR A 105 -36.78 21.40 -25.05
C TYR A 105 -36.99 20.80 -26.44
N ASP A 106 -35.94 20.91 -27.28
CA ASP A 106 -35.80 20.08 -28.48
C ASP A 106 -35.12 18.77 -28.13
N LYS A 107 -34.07 18.82 -27.26
CA LYS A 107 -33.32 17.68 -26.75
C LYS A 107 -33.08 17.81 -25.23
N LEU A 108 -33.09 16.71 -24.53
CA LEU A 108 -32.86 16.61 -23.08
C LEU A 108 -31.73 15.64 -22.76
N ILE A 109 -30.77 16.05 -21.95
CA ILE A 109 -29.69 15.19 -21.45
C ILE A 109 -29.88 14.97 -19.95
N LEU A 110 -30.02 13.72 -19.53
CA LEU A 110 -30.08 13.29 -18.14
C LEU A 110 -28.67 12.90 -17.66
N SER A 111 -28.12 13.61 -16.69
CA SER A 111 -26.83 13.34 -16.06
C SER A 111 -26.94 13.48 -14.53
N PRO A 112 -27.93 12.87 -13.87
CA PRO A 112 -28.19 13.05 -12.44
C PRO A 112 -27.12 12.35 -11.56
N GLY A 113 -26.34 11.44 -12.14
CA GLY A 113 -25.29 10.69 -11.44
C GLY A 113 -25.84 9.51 -10.63
N ALA A 114 -25.24 9.28 -9.45
CA ALA A 114 -25.67 8.23 -8.54
C ALA A 114 -25.81 8.79 -7.12
N GLU A 115 -26.65 8.20 -6.29
CA GLU A 115 -26.88 8.58 -4.90
C GLU A 115 -26.26 7.54 -3.93
N PRO A 116 -25.79 7.94 -2.76
CA PRO A 116 -25.34 7.02 -1.73
C PRO A 116 -26.49 6.09 -1.31
N LYS A 117 -26.16 4.80 -1.18
CA LYS A 117 -27.09 3.85 -0.59
C LYS A 117 -27.17 4.07 0.92
N VAL A 118 -28.37 4.13 1.44
CA VAL A 118 -28.64 4.27 2.87
C VAL A 118 -29.76 3.26 3.20
N PRO A 119 -29.48 2.22 4.01
CA PRO A 119 -30.47 1.19 4.34
C PRO A 119 -31.70 1.75 5.07
N ASP A 120 -31.45 2.64 6.03
CA ASP A 120 -32.50 3.38 6.74
C ASP A 120 -32.17 4.88 6.74
N ARG A 121 -33.01 5.65 6.06
CA ARG A 121 -32.83 7.12 5.98
C ARG A 121 -32.99 7.83 7.33
N GLN A 122 -33.59 7.18 8.34
CA GLN A 122 -33.69 7.71 9.69
C GLN A 122 -32.30 7.92 10.29
N TRP A 123 -31.31 7.08 9.96
CA TRP A 123 -29.95 7.21 10.46
C TRP A 123 -29.32 8.58 10.14
N LEU A 124 -29.67 9.16 8.98
CA LEU A 124 -29.14 10.48 8.59
C LEU A 124 -29.70 11.64 9.42
N THR A 125 -30.72 11.40 10.25
CA THR A 125 -31.24 12.38 11.18
C THR A 125 -30.46 12.44 12.48
N TYR A 126 -29.59 11.45 12.74
CA TYR A 126 -28.80 11.39 13.96
C TYR A 126 -27.53 12.25 13.82
N PRO A 127 -27.24 13.12 14.82
CA PRO A 127 -26.00 13.87 14.83
C PRO A 127 -24.80 12.94 14.75
N GLY A 128 -23.86 13.20 13.82
CA GLY A 128 -22.66 12.41 13.64
C GLY A 128 -22.78 11.28 12.61
N VAL A 129 -23.94 11.08 11.96
CA VAL A 129 -24.10 10.13 10.85
C VAL A 129 -24.11 10.88 9.51
N PHE A 130 -23.22 10.46 8.59
CA PHE A 130 -23.00 11.15 7.34
C PHE A 130 -22.94 10.21 6.13
N THR A 131 -23.30 10.74 4.98
CA THR A 131 -22.89 10.26 3.66
C THR A 131 -21.95 11.29 3.03
N LEU A 132 -21.17 10.89 2.03
CA LEU A 132 -20.29 11.80 1.30
C LEU A 132 -20.58 11.70 -0.20
N ARG A 133 -21.12 12.80 -0.77
CA ARG A 133 -21.39 12.90 -2.21
C ARG A 133 -21.16 14.32 -2.75
N THR A 134 -21.52 15.33 -1.98
CA THR A 134 -21.57 16.73 -2.42
C THR A 134 -20.60 17.61 -1.63
N VAL A 135 -20.35 18.82 -2.14
CA VAL A 135 -19.54 19.81 -1.43
C VAL A 135 -20.16 20.19 -0.06
N PRO A 136 -21.49 20.41 0.07
CA PRO A 136 -22.11 20.61 1.38
C PRO A 136 -21.92 19.45 2.36
N ASP A 137 -21.95 18.19 1.89
CA ASP A 137 -21.67 17.03 2.77
C ASP A 137 -20.28 17.13 3.37
N THR A 138 -19.32 17.49 2.51
CA THR A 138 -17.93 17.67 2.91
C THR A 138 -17.75 18.71 4.01
N TYR A 139 -18.45 19.84 3.86
CA TYR A 139 -18.43 20.91 4.87
C TYR A 139 -19.06 20.44 6.18
N ARG A 140 -20.24 19.80 6.13
CA ARG A 140 -20.88 19.26 7.33
C ARG A 140 -20.00 18.28 8.09
N ILE A 141 -19.30 17.39 7.39
CA ILE A 141 -18.35 16.44 8.00
C ILE A 141 -17.17 17.20 8.61
N SER A 142 -16.59 18.14 7.88
CA SER A 142 -15.43 18.91 8.33
C SER A 142 -15.76 19.76 9.56
N ASP A 143 -16.89 20.48 9.51
CA ASP A 143 -17.37 21.31 10.60
C ASP A 143 -17.68 20.47 11.85
N TYR A 144 -18.30 19.29 11.68
CA TYR A 144 -18.54 18.35 12.79
C TYR A 144 -17.24 17.89 13.45
N ILE A 145 -16.20 17.56 12.65
CA ILE A 145 -14.89 17.18 13.19
C ILE A 145 -14.25 18.33 13.96
N GLU A 146 -14.35 19.56 13.45
CA GLU A 146 -13.77 20.74 14.10
C GLU A 146 -14.51 21.16 15.37
N GLU A 147 -15.85 21.13 15.37
CA GLU A 147 -16.67 21.58 16.49
C GLU A 147 -16.80 20.54 17.61
N ARG A 148 -16.90 19.26 17.26
CA ARG A 148 -17.16 18.16 18.20
C ARG A 148 -15.91 17.40 18.62
N ALA A 149 -14.82 17.53 17.87
CA ALA A 149 -13.55 16.82 18.10
C ALA A 149 -13.74 15.32 18.39
N PRO A 150 -14.43 14.55 17.50
CA PRO A 150 -14.69 13.13 17.71
C PRO A 150 -13.37 12.36 17.86
N GLY A 151 -13.31 11.42 18.79
CA GLY A 151 -12.16 10.55 18.99
C GLY A 151 -12.22 9.29 18.14
N ARG A 152 -13.44 8.80 17.84
CA ARG A 152 -13.67 7.52 17.16
C ARG A 152 -14.61 7.70 15.97
N ALA A 153 -14.31 6.98 14.88
CA ALA A 153 -15.16 6.94 13.70
C ALA A 153 -15.37 5.50 13.22
N VAL A 154 -16.59 5.19 12.78
CA VAL A 154 -16.90 3.97 12.01
C VAL A 154 -17.19 4.37 10.57
N VAL A 155 -16.43 3.80 9.65
CA VAL A 155 -16.70 3.89 8.21
C VAL A 155 -17.40 2.59 7.81
N VAL A 156 -18.63 2.70 7.35
CA VAL A 156 -19.45 1.57 6.91
C VAL A 156 -19.33 1.43 5.39
N GLY A 157 -18.75 0.32 4.96
CA GLY A 157 -18.40 0.06 3.56
C GLY A 157 -16.92 0.33 3.27
N ALA A 158 -16.27 -0.64 2.64
CA ALA A 158 -14.85 -0.61 2.29
C ALA A 158 -14.64 -0.53 0.75
N GLY A 159 -15.55 0.13 0.02
CA GLY A 159 -15.35 0.56 -1.37
C GLY A 159 -14.33 1.70 -1.45
N PHE A 160 -14.10 2.26 -2.65
CA PHE A 160 -13.14 3.36 -2.84
C PHE A 160 -13.40 4.54 -1.90
N ILE A 161 -14.65 5.02 -1.83
CA ILE A 161 -15.02 6.15 -0.95
C ILE A 161 -14.77 5.83 0.51
N GLY A 162 -15.14 4.61 0.95
CA GLY A 162 -14.96 4.19 2.34
C GLY A 162 -13.48 4.11 2.74
N VAL A 163 -12.63 3.56 1.88
CA VAL A 163 -11.19 3.45 2.15
C VAL A 163 -10.53 4.83 2.17
N GLU A 164 -10.86 5.71 1.20
CA GLU A 164 -10.36 7.09 1.19
C GLU A 164 -10.83 7.88 2.41
N MET A 165 -12.09 7.71 2.84
CA MET A 165 -12.60 8.34 4.07
C MET A 165 -11.88 7.82 5.30
N ALA A 166 -11.66 6.51 5.41
CA ALA A 166 -10.96 5.91 6.56
C ALA A 166 -9.53 6.44 6.70
N GLU A 167 -8.78 6.54 5.59
CA GLU A 167 -7.45 7.14 5.56
C GLU A 167 -7.49 8.61 6.03
N ASN A 168 -8.41 9.40 5.47
CA ASN A 168 -8.48 10.83 5.73
C ASN A 168 -8.98 11.15 7.15
N LEU A 169 -9.90 10.37 7.71
CA LEU A 169 -10.29 10.47 9.12
C LEU A 169 -9.14 10.06 10.06
N LYS A 170 -8.39 9.02 9.70
CA LYS A 170 -7.19 8.62 10.44
C LYS A 170 -6.13 9.72 10.43
N ALA A 171 -5.93 10.39 9.29
CA ALA A 171 -5.02 11.54 9.17
C ALA A 171 -5.44 12.74 10.04
N ARG A 172 -6.75 12.88 10.35
CA ARG A 172 -7.28 13.84 11.31
C ARG A 172 -7.13 13.41 12.78
N GLY A 173 -6.53 12.24 13.03
CA GLY A 173 -6.25 11.75 14.38
C GLY A 173 -7.34 10.87 15.00
N LEU A 174 -8.39 10.51 14.27
CA LEU A 174 -9.45 9.66 14.79
C LEU A 174 -8.99 8.20 14.88
N ASP A 175 -9.57 7.47 15.81
CA ASP A 175 -9.49 6.01 15.87
C ASP A 175 -10.57 5.42 14.96
N VAL A 176 -10.16 4.83 13.82
CA VAL A 176 -11.08 4.47 12.74
C VAL A 176 -11.26 2.96 12.64
N THR A 177 -12.52 2.53 12.65
CA THR A 177 -12.94 1.17 12.32
C THR A 177 -13.65 1.16 10.97
N VAL A 178 -13.25 0.27 10.07
CA VAL A 178 -13.94 0.04 8.79
C VAL A 178 -14.76 -1.23 8.90
N ALA A 179 -16.08 -1.13 8.75
CA ALA A 179 -17.03 -2.25 8.74
C ALA A 179 -17.52 -2.51 7.33
N GLU A 180 -17.39 -3.75 6.84
CA GLU A 180 -17.75 -4.15 5.48
C GLU A 180 -18.52 -5.46 5.48
N PHE A 181 -19.65 -5.52 4.75
CA PHE A 181 -20.48 -6.72 4.59
C PHE A 181 -19.74 -7.84 3.85
N LEU A 182 -18.93 -7.48 2.85
CA LEU A 182 -18.10 -8.45 2.14
C LEU A 182 -16.91 -8.89 2.98
N ASP A 183 -16.29 -9.99 2.60
CA ASP A 183 -15.10 -10.53 3.26
C ASP A 183 -13.80 -9.78 2.93
N GLN A 184 -13.90 -8.68 2.17
CA GLN A 184 -12.75 -7.88 1.74
C GLN A 184 -13.10 -6.42 1.47
N ALA A 185 -12.10 -5.54 1.54
CA ALA A 185 -12.17 -4.18 1.00
C ALA A 185 -11.97 -4.19 -0.52
N VAL A 186 -12.29 -3.04 -1.15
CA VAL A 186 -12.07 -2.73 -2.57
C VAL A 186 -12.57 -3.86 -3.49
N PRO A 187 -13.87 -4.07 -3.62
CA PRO A 187 -14.48 -5.19 -4.36
C PRO A 187 -13.99 -5.42 -5.80
N PRO A 188 -13.50 -4.41 -6.56
CA PRO A 188 -12.90 -4.64 -7.87
C PRO A 188 -11.63 -5.50 -7.87
N PHE A 189 -10.95 -5.63 -6.73
CA PHE A 189 -9.77 -6.49 -6.60
C PHE A 189 -10.16 -7.92 -6.20
N ASP A 190 -9.33 -8.90 -6.57
CA ASP A 190 -9.44 -10.26 -6.07
C ASP A 190 -8.87 -10.36 -4.65
N ARG A 191 -9.23 -11.42 -3.92
CA ARG A 191 -8.99 -11.58 -2.49
C ARG A 191 -7.52 -11.40 -2.10
N GLU A 192 -6.60 -12.02 -2.85
CA GLU A 192 -5.17 -11.94 -2.57
C GLU A 192 -4.56 -10.58 -2.86
N MET A 193 -5.11 -9.85 -3.83
CA MET A 193 -4.69 -8.48 -4.14
C MET A 193 -5.25 -7.49 -3.11
N ALA A 194 -6.50 -7.67 -2.68
CA ALA A 194 -7.09 -6.90 -1.59
C ALA A 194 -6.36 -7.14 -0.25
N ALA A 195 -5.89 -8.36 0.03
CA ALA A 195 -5.16 -8.69 1.24
C ALA A 195 -3.86 -7.87 1.42
N ILE A 196 -3.24 -7.42 0.32
CA ILE A 196 -2.09 -6.50 0.37
C ILE A 196 -2.52 -5.19 1.03
N LEU A 197 -3.66 -4.64 0.59
CA LEU A 197 -4.22 -3.39 1.13
C LEU A 197 -4.69 -3.56 2.58
N HIS A 198 -5.34 -4.68 2.91
CA HIS A 198 -5.79 -4.96 4.28
C HIS A 198 -4.63 -4.95 5.27
N ASN A 199 -3.51 -5.64 4.92
CA ASN A 199 -2.32 -5.64 5.75
C ASN A 199 -1.77 -4.22 5.92
N HIS A 200 -1.71 -3.44 4.84
CA HIS A 200 -1.23 -2.06 4.88
C HIS A 200 -2.16 -1.13 5.69
N MET A 201 -3.47 -1.28 5.56
CA MET A 201 -4.45 -0.53 6.37
C MET A 201 -4.28 -0.79 7.86
N ARG A 202 -4.06 -2.06 8.28
CA ARG A 202 -3.78 -2.42 9.68
C ARG A 202 -2.44 -1.84 10.17
N GLU A 203 -1.40 -1.92 9.34
CA GLU A 203 -0.08 -1.33 9.65
C GLU A 203 -0.16 0.17 9.87
N ASN A 204 -1.13 0.85 9.24
CA ASN A 204 -1.44 2.26 9.46
C ASN A 204 -2.49 2.51 10.57
N GLY A 205 -2.84 1.48 11.33
CA GLY A 205 -3.67 1.60 12.53
C GLY A 205 -5.16 1.72 12.28
N LEU A 206 -5.67 1.22 11.15
CA LEU A 206 -7.11 1.00 10.95
C LEU A 206 -7.52 -0.35 11.52
N ARG A 207 -8.70 -0.40 12.14
CA ARG A 207 -9.36 -1.63 12.52
C ARG A 207 -10.29 -2.09 11.40
N LEU A 208 -10.25 -3.36 11.01
CA LEU A 208 -11.02 -3.90 9.89
C LEU A 208 -12.03 -4.94 10.40
N ARG A 209 -13.29 -4.77 10.00
CA ARG A 209 -14.40 -5.68 10.29
C ARG A 209 -15.03 -6.10 8.96
N PHE A 210 -14.62 -7.25 8.46
CA PHE A 210 -15.13 -7.82 7.22
C PHE A 210 -16.09 -8.98 7.48
N GLY A 211 -17.03 -9.21 6.56
CA GLY A 211 -18.06 -10.21 6.71
C GLY A 211 -19.20 -9.79 7.66
N ALA A 212 -19.23 -8.54 8.09
CA ALA A 212 -20.20 -8.00 9.03
C ALA A 212 -20.75 -6.66 8.52
N GLY A 213 -21.96 -6.66 8.00
CA GLY A 213 -22.67 -5.45 7.56
C GLY A 213 -23.25 -4.67 8.74
N VAL A 214 -23.63 -3.42 8.50
CA VAL A 214 -24.39 -2.63 9.47
C VAL A 214 -25.85 -3.13 9.50
N ASP A 215 -26.34 -3.40 10.69
CA ASP A 215 -27.73 -3.80 10.96
C ASP A 215 -28.55 -2.66 11.58
N GLY A 216 -27.92 -1.80 12.40
CA GLY A 216 -28.56 -0.66 13.03
C GLY A 216 -27.56 0.42 13.46
N ILE A 217 -28.07 1.64 13.57
CA ILE A 217 -27.35 2.78 14.18
C ILE A 217 -28.31 3.44 15.16
N GLU A 218 -27.87 3.60 16.40
CA GLU A 218 -28.67 4.21 17.46
C GLU A 218 -27.86 5.29 18.22
N PRO A 219 -28.49 6.42 18.58
CA PRO A 219 -27.89 7.39 19.48
C PRO A 219 -27.73 6.81 20.89
N THR A 220 -26.61 7.15 21.56
CA THR A 220 -26.36 6.82 22.97
C THR A 220 -26.07 8.10 23.77
N GLU A 221 -25.95 8.01 25.07
CA GLU A 221 -25.57 9.16 25.90
C GLU A 221 -24.22 9.76 25.56
N SER A 222 -23.29 8.94 25.04
CA SER A 222 -21.91 9.30 24.75
C SER A 222 -21.52 9.30 23.26
N GLY A 223 -22.49 9.20 22.34
CA GLY A 223 -22.23 9.16 20.91
C GLY A 223 -23.23 8.29 20.15
N LEU A 224 -22.73 7.34 19.38
CA LEU A 224 -23.51 6.43 18.53
C LEU A 224 -23.09 4.98 18.80
N ARG A 225 -24.04 4.07 18.67
CA ARG A 225 -23.78 2.63 18.62
C ARG A 225 -24.14 2.09 17.26
N VAL A 226 -23.19 1.41 16.62
CA VAL A 226 -23.38 0.72 15.35
C VAL A 226 -23.49 -0.78 15.64
N SER A 227 -24.65 -1.36 15.36
CA SER A 227 -24.89 -2.80 15.47
C SER A 227 -24.53 -3.48 14.14
N LEU A 228 -23.80 -4.59 14.20
CA LEU A 228 -23.37 -5.35 13.02
C LEU A 228 -24.17 -6.66 12.88
N THR A 229 -24.25 -7.18 11.66
CA THR A 229 -25.01 -8.41 11.33
C THR A 229 -24.45 -9.69 11.98
N ASP A 230 -23.23 -9.65 12.50
CA ASP A 230 -22.61 -10.73 13.29
C ASP A 230 -22.97 -10.68 14.80
N GLY A 231 -23.85 -9.75 15.19
CA GLY A 231 -24.29 -9.52 16.56
C GLY A 231 -23.33 -8.66 17.40
N THR A 232 -22.23 -8.20 16.85
CA THR A 232 -21.31 -7.29 17.55
C THR A 232 -21.77 -5.83 17.45
N GLY A 233 -21.31 -4.99 18.38
CA GLY A 233 -21.65 -3.56 18.40
C GLY A 233 -20.39 -2.71 18.55
N LEU A 234 -20.36 -1.58 17.86
CA LEU A 234 -19.27 -0.61 17.87
C LEU A 234 -19.75 0.73 18.45
N ASP A 235 -19.18 1.16 19.56
CA ASP A 235 -19.43 2.50 20.10
C ASP A 235 -18.50 3.50 19.43
N THR A 236 -19.06 4.59 18.90
CA THR A 236 -18.33 5.58 18.09
C THR A 236 -18.90 6.99 18.30
N ASP A 237 -18.14 8.00 17.89
CA ASP A 237 -18.55 9.39 17.97
C ASP A 237 -19.08 9.91 16.61
N MET A 238 -18.73 9.22 15.51
CA MET A 238 -19.27 9.52 14.19
C MET A 238 -19.31 8.28 13.28
N VAL A 239 -20.19 8.31 12.30
CA VAL A 239 -20.36 7.25 11.29
C VAL A 239 -20.37 7.88 9.90
N VAL A 240 -19.62 7.30 8.97
CA VAL A 240 -19.68 7.64 7.54
C VAL A 240 -20.16 6.42 6.75
N LEU A 241 -21.31 6.58 6.09
CA LEU A 241 -21.92 5.53 5.25
C LEU A 241 -21.33 5.56 3.85
N GLY A 242 -20.52 4.57 3.51
CA GLY A 242 -19.87 4.38 2.22
C GLY A 242 -20.20 3.03 1.58
N ILE A 243 -21.42 2.49 1.78
CA ILE A 243 -21.86 1.16 1.33
C ILE A 243 -22.14 1.04 -0.17
N GLY A 244 -21.67 2.01 -0.94
CA GLY A 244 -21.83 2.10 -2.38
C GLY A 244 -22.91 3.08 -2.81
N VAL A 245 -23.12 3.15 -4.11
CA VAL A 245 -24.04 4.09 -4.76
C VAL A 245 -25.08 3.35 -5.60
N ALA A 246 -26.20 4.00 -5.88
CA ALA A 246 -27.23 3.54 -6.81
C ALA A 246 -27.42 4.61 -7.90
N PRO A 247 -27.71 4.22 -9.15
CA PRO A 247 -28.08 5.17 -10.22
C PRO A 247 -29.23 6.06 -9.77
N GLU A 248 -29.09 7.37 -9.94
CA GLU A 248 -30.18 8.33 -9.65
C GLU A 248 -31.14 8.39 -10.84
N SER A 249 -31.95 7.37 -10.99
CA SER A 249 -32.85 7.16 -12.14
C SER A 249 -34.32 7.48 -11.86
N GLY A 250 -34.64 8.06 -10.71
CA GLY A 250 -36.03 8.38 -10.31
C GLY A 250 -36.76 9.21 -11.36
N LEU A 251 -36.16 10.32 -11.79
CA LEU A 251 -36.72 11.20 -12.80
C LEU A 251 -37.01 10.47 -14.13
N ALA A 252 -36.10 9.61 -14.59
CA ALA A 252 -36.27 8.80 -15.79
C ALA A 252 -37.39 7.76 -15.64
N LYS A 253 -37.48 7.10 -14.51
CA LYS A 253 -38.52 6.14 -14.16
C LYS A 253 -39.90 6.79 -14.17
N ASP A 254 -40.04 7.95 -13.51
CA ASP A 254 -41.31 8.67 -13.41
C ASP A 254 -41.76 9.25 -14.78
N ALA A 255 -40.80 9.54 -15.66
CA ALA A 255 -41.05 9.89 -17.06
C ALA A 255 -41.38 8.66 -17.94
N GLY A 256 -41.39 7.43 -17.43
CA GLY A 256 -41.67 6.21 -18.18
C GLY A 256 -40.57 5.80 -19.15
N LEU A 257 -39.30 6.16 -18.88
CA LEU A 257 -38.13 5.68 -19.63
C LEU A 257 -37.71 4.28 -19.16
N GLU A 258 -37.16 3.49 -20.09
CA GLU A 258 -36.72 2.13 -19.80
C GLU A 258 -35.48 2.13 -18.87
N LEU A 259 -35.51 1.22 -17.89
CA LEU A 259 -34.40 0.98 -16.97
C LEU A 259 -33.84 -0.43 -17.17
N GLY A 260 -32.53 -0.54 -17.00
CA GLY A 260 -31.78 -1.78 -17.12
C GLY A 260 -31.22 -2.31 -15.80
N ALA A 261 -30.03 -2.89 -15.87
CA ALA A 261 -29.37 -3.53 -14.75
C ALA A 261 -29.16 -2.56 -13.58
N GLY A 262 -29.50 -2.99 -12.37
CA GLY A 262 -29.34 -2.20 -11.14
C GLY A 262 -30.20 -0.94 -11.09
N GLY A 263 -31.25 -0.83 -11.92
CA GLY A 263 -32.10 0.35 -12.01
C GLY A 263 -31.48 1.51 -12.82
N ALA A 264 -30.40 1.27 -13.55
CA ALA A 264 -29.76 2.28 -14.38
C ALA A 264 -30.60 2.60 -15.62
N ILE A 265 -30.49 3.84 -16.12
CA ILE A 265 -31.20 4.26 -17.33
C ILE A 265 -30.64 3.49 -18.52
N LEU A 266 -31.52 2.82 -19.28
CA LEU A 266 -31.13 2.10 -20.48
C LEU A 266 -30.91 3.08 -21.62
N VAL A 267 -29.76 2.96 -22.28
CA VAL A 267 -29.39 3.78 -23.45
C VAL A 267 -28.83 2.89 -24.56
N ASP A 268 -28.96 3.36 -25.80
CA ASP A 268 -28.32 2.77 -26.96
C ASP A 268 -26.85 3.22 -27.11
N ASP A 269 -26.20 2.82 -28.19
CA ASP A 269 -24.80 3.17 -28.47
C ASP A 269 -24.62 4.68 -28.80
N ALA A 270 -25.71 5.42 -29.03
CA ALA A 270 -25.75 6.87 -29.22
C ALA A 270 -26.19 7.63 -27.95
N PHE A 271 -26.28 6.93 -26.80
CA PHE A 271 -26.78 7.46 -25.53
C PHE A 271 -28.24 7.90 -25.51
N ALA A 272 -29.03 7.57 -26.57
CA ALA A 272 -30.47 7.81 -26.58
C ALA A 272 -31.17 6.81 -25.66
N THR A 273 -32.16 7.29 -24.90
CA THR A 273 -33.03 6.47 -24.07
C THR A 273 -34.13 5.82 -24.92
N SER A 274 -35.16 5.21 -24.31
CA SER A 274 -36.36 4.77 -25.01
C SER A 274 -37.17 5.93 -25.66
N ASP A 275 -36.76 7.16 -25.48
CA ASP A 275 -37.27 8.35 -26.15
C ASP A 275 -36.15 8.98 -26.99
N PRO A 276 -36.35 9.20 -28.33
CA PRO A 276 -35.29 9.63 -29.22
C PRO A 276 -34.86 11.11 -29.00
N ASP A 277 -35.59 11.86 -28.20
CA ASP A 277 -35.25 13.23 -27.81
C ASP A 277 -34.66 13.36 -26.44
N ILE A 278 -34.54 12.24 -25.70
CA ILE A 278 -33.99 12.17 -24.35
C ILE A 278 -32.77 11.26 -24.33
N TYR A 279 -31.64 11.81 -23.91
CA TYR A 279 -30.35 11.14 -23.76
C TYR A 279 -29.98 11.00 -22.29
N ALA A 280 -29.13 10.03 -21.97
CA ALA A 280 -28.59 9.92 -20.62
C ALA A 280 -27.09 9.56 -20.62
N VAL A 281 -26.34 10.09 -19.64
CA VAL A 281 -24.90 9.89 -19.50
C VAL A 281 -24.47 9.84 -18.02
N GLY A 282 -23.27 9.35 -17.76
CA GLY A 282 -22.64 9.32 -16.42
C GLY A 282 -23.07 8.11 -15.62
N ASP A 283 -22.99 8.26 -14.30
CA ASP A 283 -23.16 7.14 -13.36
C ASP A 283 -24.60 6.61 -13.28
N ALA A 284 -25.54 7.32 -13.88
CA ALA A 284 -26.95 6.94 -13.93
C ALA A 284 -27.29 5.89 -15.00
N ILE A 285 -26.41 5.63 -15.97
CA ILE A 285 -26.71 4.80 -17.14
C ILE A 285 -26.16 3.37 -17.03
N GLN A 286 -26.83 2.45 -17.74
CA GLN A 286 -26.26 1.15 -18.06
C GLN A 286 -25.25 1.29 -19.18
N VAL A 287 -24.08 0.67 -19.00
CA VAL A 287 -23.01 0.61 -20.01
C VAL A 287 -22.73 -0.84 -20.42
N LYS A 288 -22.03 -1.04 -21.53
CA LYS A 288 -21.45 -2.34 -21.91
C LYS A 288 -20.05 -2.46 -21.32
N HIS A 289 -19.76 -3.58 -20.65
CA HIS A 289 -18.40 -3.88 -20.21
C HIS A 289 -17.53 -4.21 -21.41
N PHE A 290 -16.34 -3.62 -21.51
CA PHE A 290 -15.48 -3.73 -22.71
C PHE A 290 -15.09 -5.18 -23.04
N VAL A 291 -14.73 -5.98 -22.02
CA VAL A 291 -14.22 -7.36 -22.22
C VAL A 291 -15.34 -8.31 -22.63
N THR A 292 -16.46 -8.29 -21.91
CA THR A 292 -17.53 -9.29 -22.06
C THR A 292 -18.75 -8.81 -22.85
N GLN A 293 -18.79 -7.51 -23.16
CA GLN A 293 -19.95 -6.84 -23.77
C GLN A 293 -21.25 -6.96 -22.96
N ALA A 294 -21.17 -7.50 -21.74
CA ALA A 294 -22.31 -7.66 -20.84
C ALA A 294 -22.77 -6.30 -20.26
N PRO A 295 -24.07 -6.16 -19.97
CA PRO A 295 -24.58 -5.00 -19.25
C PRO A 295 -23.90 -4.81 -17.90
N SER A 296 -23.54 -3.55 -17.60
CA SER A 296 -22.84 -3.19 -16.37
C SER A 296 -23.21 -1.78 -15.93
N VAL A 297 -22.91 -1.45 -14.67
CA VAL A 297 -22.95 -0.09 -14.14
C VAL A 297 -21.56 0.23 -13.60
N VAL A 298 -20.94 1.27 -14.12
CA VAL A 298 -19.55 1.64 -13.79
C VAL A 298 -19.49 3.12 -13.44
N PRO A 299 -19.73 3.50 -12.18
CA PRO A 299 -19.77 4.90 -11.74
C PRO A 299 -18.36 5.46 -11.59
N LEU A 300 -17.79 5.94 -12.69
CA LEU A 300 -16.44 6.54 -12.77
C LEU A 300 -16.46 7.83 -13.56
N ALA A 301 -15.74 8.84 -13.09
CA ALA A 301 -15.66 10.16 -13.71
C ALA A 301 -15.08 10.14 -15.14
N GLY A 302 -14.12 9.24 -15.42
CA GLY A 302 -13.52 9.10 -16.74
C GLY A 302 -14.51 8.71 -17.82
N PRO A 303 -15.31 7.63 -17.67
CA PRO A 303 -16.44 7.30 -18.55
C PRO A 303 -17.45 8.44 -18.67
N ALA A 304 -17.90 9.02 -17.54
CA ALA A 304 -18.90 10.08 -17.52
C ALA A 304 -18.49 11.29 -18.39
N ASN A 305 -17.25 11.75 -18.28
CA ASN A 305 -16.71 12.84 -19.12
C ASN A 305 -16.67 12.48 -20.61
N LYS A 306 -16.26 11.27 -20.96
CA LYS A 306 -16.23 10.80 -22.35
C LYS A 306 -17.64 10.69 -22.95
N GLN A 307 -18.60 10.19 -22.16
CA GLN A 307 -20.01 10.08 -22.53
C GLN A 307 -20.64 11.45 -22.75
N GLY A 308 -20.38 12.43 -21.82
CA GLY A 308 -20.83 13.81 -21.98
C GLY A 308 -20.32 14.46 -23.28
N ARG A 309 -19.06 14.22 -23.64
CA ARG A 309 -18.52 14.67 -24.93
C ARG A 309 -19.19 13.98 -26.11
N ALA A 310 -19.39 12.68 -26.05
CA ALA A 310 -19.93 11.89 -27.16
C ALA A 310 -21.41 12.20 -27.41
N VAL A 311 -22.24 12.34 -26.36
CA VAL A 311 -23.65 12.70 -26.52
C VAL A 311 -23.84 14.08 -27.16
N ALA A 312 -22.97 15.04 -26.84
CA ALA A 312 -22.99 16.35 -27.51
C ALA A 312 -22.67 16.23 -28.99
N GLU A 313 -21.75 15.35 -29.38
CA GLU A 313 -21.43 15.07 -30.77
C GLU A 313 -22.64 14.45 -31.52
N VAL A 314 -23.33 13.51 -30.88
CA VAL A 314 -24.56 12.89 -31.45
C VAL A 314 -25.66 13.93 -31.62
N ILE A 315 -25.93 14.77 -30.60
CA ILE A 315 -26.96 15.81 -30.69
C ILE A 315 -26.65 16.83 -31.79
N ALA A 316 -25.38 17.14 -32.02
CA ALA A 316 -24.92 18.00 -33.12
C ALA A 316 -24.88 17.29 -34.50
N GLY A 317 -25.48 16.09 -34.61
CA GLY A 317 -25.58 15.37 -35.89
C GLY A 317 -24.29 14.65 -36.32
N ARG A 318 -23.32 14.45 -35.42
CA ARG A 318 -22.09 13.71 -35.69
C ARG A 318 -22.21 12.27 -35.23
N THR A 319 -21.43 11.36 -35.80
CA THR A 319 -21.33 9.99 -35.34
C THR A 319 -20.37 9.91 -34.15
N ALA A 320 -20.82 9.36 -33.03
CA ALA A 320 -19.95 8.99 -31.92
C ALA A 320 -19.69 7.47 -31.92
N ALA A 321 -18.47 7.09 -31.58
CA ALA A 321 -18.14 5.67 -31.39
C ALA A 321 -18.77 5.15 -30.10
N PRO A 322 -19.29 3.90 -30.08
CA PRO A 322 -19.77 3.28 -28.86
C PRO A 322 -18.69 3.24 -27.76
N LEU A 323 -19.07 3.60 -26.54
CA LEU A 323 -18.15 3.65 -25.39
C LEU A 323 -18.40 2.48 -24.43
N ALA A 324 -17.86 1.30 -24.77
CA ALA A 324 -17.76 0.22 -23.80
C ALA A 324 -16.71 0.57 -22.71
N VAL A 325 -16.99 0.25 -21.46
CA VAL A 325 -16.19 0.66 -20.29
C VAL A 325 -15.35 -0.50 -19.78
N GLN A 326 -14.05 -0.26 -19.56
CA GLN A 326 -13.11 -1.26 -19.01
C GLN A 326 -13.12 -1.32 -17.48
N GLY A 327 -13.59 -0.28 -16.80
CA GLY A 327 -13.54 -0.17 -15.34
C GLY A 327 -12.13 0.08 -14.78
N SER A 328 -11.23 0.68 -15.57
CA SER A 328 -9.90 1.04 -15.10
C SER A 328 -10.02 2.04 -13.94
N SER A 329 -9.42 1.70 -12.80
CA SER A 329 -9.50 2.49 -11.58
C SER A 329 -8.22 2.41 -10.77
N VAL A 330 -7.99 3.43 -9.96
CA VAL A 330 -6.86 3.53 -9.03
C VAL A 330 -7.33 4.12 -7.72
N VAL A 331 -6.75 3.65 -6.63
CA VAL A 331 -6.96 4.18 -5.28
C VAL A 331 -5.63 4.31 -4.57
N LYS A 332 -5.49 5.37 -3.81
CA LYS A 332 -4.40 5.55 -2.84
C LYS A 332 -4.90 5.10 -1.46
N VAL A 333 -4.09 4.34 -0.75
CA VAL A 333 -4.35 3.87 0.61
C VAL A 333 -3.11 4.20 1.44
N PHE A 334 -3.12 5.30 2.15
CA PHE A 334 -1.96 5.93 2.79
C PHE A 334 -0.86 6.23 1.75
N ASP A 335 0.27 5.54 1.79
CA ASP A 335 1.36 5.67 0.82
C ASP A 335 1.38 4.56 -0.24
N MET A 336 0.48 3.59 -0.15
CA MET A 336 0.32 2.51 -1.12
C MET A 336 -0.68 2.90 -2.22
N THR A 337 -0.41 2.49 -3.45
CA THR A 337 -1.30 2.61 -4.60
C THR A 337 -1.81 1.24 -5.01
N ALA A 338 -3.10 1.14 -5.32
CA ALA A 338 -3.67 -0.04 -5.96
C ALA A 338 -4.47 0.37 -7.20
N ALA A 339 -4.30 -0.36 -8.29
CA ALA A 339 -4.97 -0.09 -9.56
C ALA A 339 -5.42 -1.38 -10.25
N CYS A 340 -6.51 -1.29 -11.01
CA CYS A 340 -7.02 -2.43 -11.77
C CYS A 340 -7.65 -2.00 -13.09
N THR A 341 -7.79 -2.93 -14.02
CA THR A 341 -8.49 -2.77 -15.29
C THR A 341 -9.12 -4.08 -15.74
N GLY A 342 -10.23 -4.00 -16.48
CA GLY A 342 -10.95 -5.18 -16.98
C GLY A 342 -11.71 -5.93 -15.87
N MET A 343 -11.75 -7.25 -15.99
CA MET A 343 -12.50 -8.17 -15.13
C MET A 343 -11.64 -8.67 -13.97
N ASN A 344 -12.27 -9.00 -12.85
CA ASN A 344 -11.69 -9.81 -11.80
C ASN A 344 -12.19 -11.26 -11.86
N GLU A 345 -11.59 -12.17 -11.08
CA GLU A 345 -11.98 -13.60 -11.08
C GLU A 345 -13.45 -13.82 -10.69
N LYS A 346 -13.97 -13.03 -9.73
CA LYS A 346 -15.36 -13.14 -9.27
C LYS A 346 -16.34 -12.88 -10.41
N GLN A 347 -16.05 -11.86 -11.22
CA GLN A 347 -16.86 -11.49 -12.37
C GLN A 347 -16.75 -12.53 -13.50
N LEU A 348 -15.53 -13.02 -13.82
CA LEU A 348 -15.31 -14.05 -14.81
C LEU A 348 -16.05 -15.35 -14.45
N LYS A 349 -15.91 -15.81 -13.20
CA LYS A 349 -16.64 -16.99 -12.68
C LYS A 349 -18.14 -16.83 -12.78
N LYS A 350 -18.67 -15.64 -12.39
CA LYS A 350 -20.11 -15.35 -12.47
C LYS A 350 -20.64 -15.41 -13.90
N GLN A 351 -19.80 -15.06 -14.88
CA GLN A 351 -20.18 -15.07 -16.30
C GLN A 351 -19.81 -16.37 -17.02
N GLY A 352 -19.19 -17.34 -16.34
CA GLY A 352 -18.79 -18.61 -16.92
C GLY A 352 -17.67 -18.47 -17.97
N VAL A 353 -16.80 -17.48 -17.82
CA VAL A 353 -15.67 -17.26 -18.73
C VAL A 353 -14.47 -18.02 -18.20
N ASP A 354 -13.91 -18.91 -19.00
CA ASP A 354 -12.66 -19.63 -18.70
C ASP A 354 -11.47 -18.69 -18.78
N TYR A 355 -10.54 -18.84 -17.83
CA TYR A 355 -9.38 -17.98 -17.74
C TYR A 355 -8.19 -18.66 -17.10
N HIS A 356 -7.01 -18.20 -17.48
CA HIS A 356 -5.76 -18.39 -16.76
C HIS A 356 -5.41 -17.17 -15.92
N LYS A 357 -4.52 -17.35 -14.95
CA LYS A 357 -3.98 -16.27 -14.12
C LYS A 357 -2.50 -16.47 -13.83
N THR A 358 -1.80 -15.37 -13.62
CA THR A 358 -0.41 -15.36 -13.17
C THR A 358 -0.14 -14.18 -12.25
N TYR A 359 0.90 -14.32 -11.42
CA TYR A 359 1.35 -13.30 -10.47
C TYR A 359 2.84 -13.04 -10.62
N VAL A 360 3.24 -11.78 -10.49
CA VAL A 360 4.65 -11.37 -10.41
C VAL A 360 4.84 -10.33 -9.31
N HIS A 361 6.03 -10.31 -8.71
CA HIS A 361 6.40 -9.35 -7.64
C HIS A 361 7.74 -8.68 -7.96
N PRO A 362 7.86 -7.95 -9.09
CA PRO A 362 9.07 -7.23 -9.43
C PRO A 362 9.27 -5.98 -8.57
N GLY A 363 10.46 -5.39 -8.64
CA GLY A 363 10.71 -4.04 -8.14
C GLY A 363 10.07 -2.97 -9.02
N SER A 364 9.75 -1.82 -8.44
CA SER A 364 9.25 -0.64 -9.16
C SER A 364 10.22 -0.13 -10.22
N HIS A 365 11.52 -0.33 -9.96
CA HIS A 365 12.63 0.00 -10.85
C HIS A 365 13.81 -0.96 -10.61
N ALA A 366 14.93 -0.73 -11.29
CA ALA A 366 16.12 -1.60 -11.20
C ALA A 366 16.64 -1.72 -9.78
N GLY A 367 16.78 -2.97 -9.27
CA GLY A 367 17.14 -3.24 -7.88
C GLY A 367 18.53 -2.75 -7.45
N TYR A 368 19.43 -2.49 -8.41
CA TYR A 368 20.74 -1.87 -8.14
C TYR A 368 20.66 -0.35 -7.98
N TYR A 369 19.52 0.26 -8.30
CA TYR A 369 19.27 1.67 -8.05
C TYR A 369 18.52 1.80 -6.71
N PRO A 370 18.92 2.70 -5.80
CA PRO A 370 18.33 2.79 -4.46
C PRO A 370 16.84 3.12 -4.47
N GLY A 371 16.10 2.53 -3.53
CA GLY A 371 14.71 2.86 -3.27
C GLY A 371 13.69 1.97 -3.99
N ALA A 372 14.12 0.92 -4.72
CA ALA A 372 13.19 0.00 -5.38
C ALA A 372 12.25 -0.67 -4.36
N LYS A 373 10.94 -0.56 -4.60
CA LYS A 373 9.89 -1.18 -3.80
C LYS A 373 9.15 -2.22 -4.64
N ALA A 374 8.65 -3.27 -4.01
CA ALA A 374 7.92 -4.31 -4.73
C ALA A 374 6.61 -3.77 -5.32
N ILE A 375 6.29 -4.19 -6.54
CA ILE A 375 4.94 -4.08 -7.14
C ILE A 375 4.38 -5.50 -7.22
N HIS A 376 3.24 -5.73 -6.62
CA HIS A 376 2.50 -6.98 -6.71
C HIS A 376 1.52 -6.88 -7.87
N MET A 377 1.62 -7.77 -8.84
CA MET A 377 0.77 -7.71 -10.04
C MET A 377 0.13 -9.06 -10.35
N LYS A 378 -1.08 -9.01 -10.84
CA LYS A 378 -1.89 -10.14 -11.30
C LYS A 378 -2.39 -9.87 -12.71
N LEU A 379 -2.39 -10.88 -13.56
CA LEU A 379 -2.98 -10.86 -14.90
C LEU A 379 -3.98 -12.01 -15.05
N LEU A 380 -5.12 -11.70 -15.65
CA LEU A 380 -6.16 -12.64 -16.07
C LEU A 380 -6.23 -12.64 -17.61
N PHE A 381 -6.19 -13.81 -18.22
CA PHE A 381 -6.18 -13.97 -19.67
C PHE A 381 -6.86 -15.28 -20.08
N ASP A 382 -7.37 -15.33 -21.31
CA ASP A 382 -8.03 -16.53 -21.83
C ASP A 382 -7.05 -17.50 -22.52
N MET A 383 -7.57 -18.56 -23.10
CA MET A 383 -6.80 -19.62 -23.76
C MET A 383 -6.09 -19.14 -25.03
N GLU A 384 -6.59 -18.06 -25.67
CA GLU A 384 -5.99 -17.41 -26.83
C GLU A 384 -4.98 -16.32 -26.44
N GLY A 385 -4.86 -16.02 -25.15
CA GLY A 385 -3.96 -15.01 -24.62
C GLY A 385 -4.55 -13.61 -24.59
N ARG A 386 -5.87 -13.43 -24.85
CA ARG A 386 -6.51 -12.11 -24.73
C ARG A 386 -6.52 -11.66 -23.28
N ILE A 387 -6.25 -10.40 -23.05
CA ILE A 387 -6.20 -9.78 -21.73
C ILE A 387 -7.62 -9.60 -21.20
N LEU A 388 -8.00 -10.33 -20.16
CA LEU A 388 -9.31 -10.20 -19.51
C LEU A 388 -9.30 -9.17 -18.38
N GLY A 389 -8.23 -9.07 -17.63
CA GLY A 389 -8.09 -8.10 -16.57
C GLY A 389 -6.71 -8.11 -15.91
N ALA A 390 -6.40 -7.03 -15.23
CA ALA A 390 -5.15 -6.91 -14.46
C ALA A 390 -5.36 -6.13 -13.18
N GLN A 391 -4.57 -6.45 -12.16
CA GLN A 391 -4.59 -5.79 -10.86
C GLN A 391 -3.16 -5.60 -10.39
N ALA A 392 -2.88 -4.48 -9.73
CA ALA A 392 -1.57 -4.19 -9.17
C ALA A 392 -1.69 -3.43 -7.85
N ALA A 393 -0.75 -3.69 -6.92
CA ALA A 393 -0.62 -2.95 -5.68
C ALA A 393 0.87 -2.76 -5.32
N GLY A 394 1.23 -1.61 -4.80
CA GLY A 394 2.60 -1.24 -4.45
C GLY A 394 2.73 0.25 -4.14
N PHE A 395 3.96 0.75 -4.07
CA PHE A 395 4.20 2.14 -3.65
C PHE A 395 4.52 3.09 -4.80
N GLU A 396 5.07 2.60 -5.92
CA GLU A 396 5.55 3.44 -7.00
C GLU A 396 5.27 2.82 -8.38
N GLY A 397 4.70 3.59 -9.30
CA GLY A 397 4.50 3.24 -10.70
C GLY A 397 3.50 2.11 -10.93
N VAL A 398 2.55 1.90 -10.02
CA VAL A 398 1.47 0.90 -10.09
C VAL A 398 0.48 1.27 -11.19
N GLU A 399 -0.04 2.49 -11.12
CA GLU A 399 -1.01 3.05 -12.07
C GLU A 399 -0.47 3.06 -13.50
N LYS A 400 0.81 3.43 -13.67
CA LYS A 400 1.49 3.41 -14.97
C LYS A 400 1.43 2.02 -15.62
N ARG A 401 1.66 0.95 -14.87
CA ARG A 401 1.65 -0.42 -15.40
C ARG A 401 0.24 -0.87 -15.75
N ILE A 402 -0.73 -0.51 -14.94
CA ILE A 402 -2.14 -0.78 -15.25
C ILE A 402 -2.61 0.01 -16.46
N ASP A 403 -2.20 1.26 -16.64
CA ASP A 403 -2.53 2.06 -17.85
C ASP A 403 -1.95 1.45 -19.13
N VAL A 404 -0.73 0.92 -19.09
CA VAL A 404 -0.13 0.20 -20.21
C VAL A 404 -0.96 -1.05 -20.57
N ILE A 405 -1.34 -1.85 -19.56
CA ILE A 405 -2.15 -3.07 -19.77
C ILE A 405 -3.55 -2.69 -20.25
N ALA A 406 -4.17 -1.67 -19.68
CA ALA A 406 -5.49 -1.16 -20.11
C ALA A 406 -5.46 -0.68 -21.56
N THR A 407 -4.38 -0.02 -21.98
CA THR A 407 -4.17 0.40 -23.37
C THR A 407 -4.03 -0.79 -24.30
N ALA A 408 -3.18 -1.77 -23.94
CA ALA A 408 -3.04 -3.00 -24.71
C ALA A 408 -4.37 -3.74 -24.84
N GLN A 409 -5.11 -3.92 -23.73
CA GLN A 409 -6.44 -4.52 -23.72
C GLN A 409 -7.42 -3.79 -24.64
N ARG A 410 -7.45 -2.44 -24.60
CA ARG A 410 -8.33 -1.61 -25.43
C ARG A 410 -8.07 -1.77 -26.92
N LEU A 411 -6.81 -1.98 -27.29
CA LEU A 411 -6.39 -2.17 -28.67
C LEU A 411 -6.46 -3.63 -29.14
N GLY A 412 -6.98 -4.54 -28.33
CA GLY A 412 -7.10 -5.96 -28.65
C GLY A 412 -5.78 -6.74 -28.50
N GLY A 413 -4.82 -6.19 -27.77
CA GLY A 413 -3.54 -6.83 -27.48
C GLY A 413 -3.68 -8.07 -26.60
N THR A 414 -2.68 -8.94 -26.70
CA THR A 414 -2.57 -10.23 -26.01
C THR A 414 -1.44 -10.25 -24.99
N VAL A 415 -1.31 -11.35 -24.27
CA VAL A 415 -0.15 -11.59 -23.37
C VAL A 415 1.16 -11.60 -24.14
N TYR A 416 1.15 -12.02 -25.41
CA TYR A 416 2.33 -12.00 -26.27
C TYR A 416 2.75 -10.59 -26.69
N ASP A 417 1.77 -9.69 -26.79
CA ASP A 417 2.06 -8.26 -27.02
C ASP A 417 2.69 -7.66 -25.76
N LEU A 418 2.13 -7.92 -24.57
CA LEU A 418 2.73 -7.48 -23.30
C LEU A 418 4.18 -7.95 -23.13
N GLU A 419 4.48 -9.19 -23.52
CA GLU A 419 5.84 -9.74 -23.52
C GLU A 419 6.81 -8.88 -24.37
N ARG A 420 6.34 -8.32 -25.50
CA ARG A 420 7.14 -7.67 -26.54
C ARG A 420 7.12 -6.15 -26.48
N LEU A 421 6.27 -5.55 -25.65
CA LEU A 421 6.21 -4.08 -25.55
C LEU A 421 7.60 -3.51 -25.26
N GLU A 422 8.00 -2.53 -26.07
CA GLU A 422 9.18 -1.72 -25.80
C GLU A 422 8.77 -0.52 -24.95
N LEU A 423 9.09 -0.59 -23.67
CA LEU A 423 8.71 0.41 -22.68
C LEU A 423 9.93 1.23 -22.25
N CYS A 424 9.69 2.49 -21.86
CA CYS A 424 10.75 3.39 -21.43
C CYS A 424 11.51 2.83 -20.22
N TYR A 425 12.84 2.76 -20.34
CA TYR A 425 13.73 2.29 -19.30
C TYR A 425 14.83 3.30 -18.97
N ALA A 426 14.96 3.57 -17.69
CA ALA A 426 16.19 3.99 -17.04
C ALA A 426 16.16 3.47 -15.60
N PRO A 427 17.33 3.24 -14.94
CA PRO A 427 17.38 2.58 -13.64
C PRO A 427 16.46 3.16 -12.55
N SER A 428 16.21 4.45 -12.58
CA SER A 428 15.33 5.17 -11.63
C SER A 428 13.83 5.07 -11.92
N TYR A 429 13.42 4.55 -13.09
CA TYR A 429 12.02 4.51 -13.53
C TYR A 429 11.47 3.10 -13.71
N SER A 430 12.31 2.16 -14.12
CA SER A 430 11.90 0.80 -14.40
C SER A 430 13.10 -0.16 -14.37
N SER A 431 12.88 -1.39 -14.79
CA SER A 431 13.91 -2.39 -15.13
C SER A 431 13.91 -2.59 -16.64
N ALA A 432 15.00 -3.10 -17.19
CA ALA A 432 15.09 -3.44 -18.63
C ALA A 432 14.00 -4.45 -19.05
N LYS A 433 13.55 -5.31 -18.13
CA LYS A 433 12.31 -6.08 -18.21
C LYS A 433 11.29 -5.38 -17.32
N ASP A 434 10.42 -4.55 -17.89
CA ASP A 434 9.37 -3.88 -17.12
C ASP A 434 8.44 -4.93 -16.46
N PRO A 435 7.84 -4.63 -15.31
CA PRO A 435 6.81 -5.46 -14.70
C PRO A 435 5.71 -5.96 -15.66
N VAL A 436 5.31 -5.14 -16.63
CA VAL A 436 4.34 -5.52 -17.67
C VAL A 436 4.90 -6.60 -18.58
N ASN A 437 6.16 -6.47 -19.02
CA ASN A 437 6.81 -7.52 -19.81
C ASN A 437 6.92 -8.83 -19.03
N MET A 438 7.28 -8.77 -17.74
CA MET A 438 7.36 -9.95 -16.89
C MET A 438 6.01 -10.67 -16.77
N LEU A 439 4.90 -9.94 -16.65
CA LEU A 439 3.55 -10.53 -16.67
C LEU A 439 3.26 -11.20 -18.00
N GLY A 440 3.56 -10.53 -19.12
CA GLY A 440 3.42 -11.10 -20.46
C GLY A 440 4.21 -12.40 -20.63
N MET A 441 5.50 -12.40 -20.21
CA MET A 441 6.36 -13.57 -20.27
C MET A 441 5.83 -14.74 -19.44
N THR A 442 5.38 -14.49 -18.20
CA THR A 442 4.87 -15.55 -17.34
C THR A 442 3.55 -16.13 -17.87
N ALA A 443 2.67 -15.29 -18.41
CA ALA A 443 1.42 -15.72 -19.05
C ALA A 443 1.69 -16.52 -20.33
N ALA A 444 2.62 -16.05 -21.18
CA ALA A 444 3.01 -16.74 -22.39
C ALA A 444 3.61 -18.15 -22.10
N ASN A 445 4.42 -18.27 -21.03
CA ASN A 445 4.98 -19.57 -20.61
C ASN A 445 3.87 -20.57 -20.21
N ILE A 446 2.79 -20.09 -19.55
CA ILE A 446 1.65 -20.95 -19.22
C ILE A 446 0.93 -21.43 -20.49
N LEU A 447 0.64 -20.53 -21.43
CA LEU A 447 -0.06 -20.87 -22.69
C LEU A 447 0.78 -21.76 -23.61
N LYS A 448 2.09 -21.60 -23.61
CA LYS A 448 3.02 -22.47 -24.38
C LYS A 448 3.20 -23.86 -23.73
N GLY A 449 2.67 -24.07 -22.52
CA GLY A 449 2.88 -25.31 -21.78
C GLY A 449 4.30 -25.42 -21.18
N ASP A 450 5.05 -24.33 -21.14
CA ASP A 450 6.38 -24.30 -20.55
C ASP A 450 6.38 -24.39 -19.02
N VAL A 451 5.23 -24.21 -18.37
CA VAL A 451 5.08 -24.34 -16.93
C VAL A 451 3.63 -24.68 -16.56
N LYS A 452 3.46 -25.62 -15.67
CA LYS A 452 2.21 -25.87 -14.96
C LYS A 452 2.20 -25.03 -13.69
N ALA A 453 1.12 -24.30 -13.46
CA ALA A 453 0.98 -23.42 -12.31
C ALA A 453 0.03 -23.99 -11.27
N VAL A 454 0.40 -23.89 -10.00
CA VAL A 454 -0.47 -24.04 -8.84
C VAL A 454 -0.60 -22.69 -8.16
N HIS A 455 -1.70 -22.44 -7.46
CA HIS A 455 -1.97 -21.14 -6.90
C HIS A 455 -2.07 -21.16 -5.38
N TRP A 456 -2.02 -19.98 -4.75
CA TRP A 456 -2.02 -19.82 -3.30
C TRP A 456 -3.19 -20.52 -2.58
N HIS A 457 -4.37 -20.58 -3.20
CA HIS A 457 -5.57 -21.21 -2.63
C HIS A 457 -5.55 -22.74 -2.65
N ASP A 458 -4.68 -23.35 -3.44
CA ASP A 458 -4.53 -24.81 -3.52
C ASP A 458 -3.56 -25.34 -2.46
N VAL A 459 -2.69 -24.45 -1.92
CA VAL A 459 -1.55 -24.85 -1.08
C VAL A 459 -1.97 -25.60 0.18
N ASP A 460 -2.96 -25.10 0.92
CA ASP A 460 -3.35 -25.69 2.20
C ASP A 460 -3.99 -27.08 2.00
N ALA A 461 -4.78 -27.27 0.94
CA ALA A 461 -5.37 -28.56 0.60
C ALA A 461 -4.29 -29.56 0.17
N LEU A 462 -3.42 -29.19 -0.76
CA LEU A 462 -2.32 -30.03 -1.22
C LEU A 462 -1.35 -30.41 -0.09
N ALA A 463 -1.02 -29.48 0.80
CA ALA A 463 -0.19 -29.75 1.96
C ALA A 463 -0.87 -30.72 2.95
N GLY A 464 -2.17 -30.58 3.15
CA GLY A 464 -3.00 -31.50 3.97
C GLY A 464 -3.06 -32.92 3.40
N GLU A 465 -3.02 -33.07 2.09
CA GLU A 465 -2.96 -34.35 1.37
C GLU A 465 -1.53 -34.93 1.31
N GLY A 466 -0.53 -34.27 1.88
CA GLY A 466 0.86 -34.70 1.90
C GLY A 466 1.55 -34.57 0.52
N ALA A 467 1.19 -33.58 -0.29
CA ALA A 467 1.82 -33.29 -1.56
C ALA A 467 3.32 -32.99 -1.40
N GLN A 468 4.10 -33.39 -2.42
CA GLN A 468 5.57 -33.23 -2.42
C GLN A 468 5.94 -31.76 -2.73
N PHE A 469 6.00 -30.91 -1.70
CA PHE A 469 6.44 -29.53 -1.82
C PHE A 469 7.96 -29.40 -1.71
N VAL A 470 8.59 -28.66 -2.62
CA VAL A 470 10.02 -28.37 -2.63
C VAL A 470 10.27 -26.87 -2.62
N HIS A 471 10.86 -26.39 -1.54
CA HIS A 471 11.36 -25.01 -1.46
C HIS A 471 12.73 -24.90 -2.11
N VAL A 472 12.83 -24.13 -3.19
CA VAL A 472 14.09 -23.99 -3.95
C VAL A 472 14.86 -22.71 -3.61
N GLY A 473 14.54 -22.08 -2.49
CA GLY A 473 15.31 -21.01 -1.88
C GLY A 473 16.46 -21.52 -1.03
N THR A 474 17.21 -20.60 -0.41
CA THR A 474 18.29 -20.99 0.51
C THR A 474 17.71 -21.62 1.79
N PRO A 475 18.52 -22.34 2.60
CA PRO A 475 18.07 -22.88 3.87
C PRO A 475 17.50 -21.81 4.82
N GLU A 476 18.09 -20.62 4.85
CA GLU A 476 17.65 -19.50 5.69
C GLU A 476 16.27 -18.99 5.23
N GLU A 477 16.07 -18.87 3.91
CA GLU A 477 14.76 -18.53 3.35
C GLU A 477 13.73 -19.61 3.67
N HIS A 478 14.12 -20.90 3.71
CA HIS A 478 13.22 -21.99 4.06
C HIS A 478 12.73 -21.90 5.50
N VAL A 479 13.62 -21.63 6.45
CA VAL A 479 13.23 -21.45 7.87
C VAL A 479 12.17 -20.36 8.03
N MET A 480 12.25 -19.30 7.25
CA MET A 480 11.30 -18.18 7.32
C MET A 480 10.03 -18.39 6.49
N ASN A 481 10.10 -19.17 5.42
CA ASN A 481 9.09 -19.22 4.36
C ASN A 481 8.63 -20.65 4.04
N ALA A 482 8.63 -21.55 5.02
CA ALA A 482 8.25 -22.94 4.78
C ALA A 482 6.72 -23.09 4.68
N ILE A 483 6.28 -23.81 3.62
CA ILE A 483 4.97 -24.47 3.59
C ILE A 483 5.11 -25.76 4.39
N GLY A 484 4.10 -26.11 5.20
CA GLY A 484 4.16 -27.29 6.04
C GLY A 484 4.48 -28.56 5.24
N GLY A 485 5.45 -29.35 5.73
CA GLY A 485 5.89 -30.58 5.06
C GLY A 485 6.80 -30.40 3.85
N ALA A 486 7.15 -29.16 3.47
CA ALA A 486 8.04 -28.91 2.33
C ALA A 486 9.50 -29.28 2.63
N VAL A 487 10.16 -29.91 1.66
CA VAL A 487 11.60 -30.20 1.70
C VAL A 487 12.37 -29.02 1.11
N ASN A 488 13.49 -28.64 1.72
CA ASN A 488 14.38 -27.63 1.13
C ASN A 488 15.43 -28.28 0.25
N ILE A 489 15.43 -27.93 -1.03
CA ILE A 489 16.48 -28.26 -1.99
C ILE A 489 16.79 -26.98 -2.77
N PRO A 490 17.81 -26.22 -2.39
CA PRO A 490 18.18 -25.00 -3.10
C PRO A 490 18.36 -25.22 -4.60
N LEU A 491 17.93 -24.27 -5.43
CA LEU A 491 17.96 -24.40 -6.89
C LEU A 491 19.34 -24.81 -7.42
N ALA A 492 20.42 -24.31 -6.84
CA ALA A 492 21.78 -24.66 -7.22
C ALA A 492 22.11 -26.14 -6.99
N ALA A 493 21.52 -26.77 -5.96
CA ALA A 493 21.74 -28.17 -5.62
C ALA A 493 20.69 -29.12 -6.25
N LEU A 494 19.69 -28.61 -6.95
CA LEU A 494 18.55 -29.41 -7.40
C LEU A 494 19.01 -30.49 -8.43
N ARG A 495 19.91 -30.15 -9.34
CA ARG A 495 20.42 -31.09 -10.34
C ARG A 495 21.05 -32.34 -9.73
N ASP A 496 21.80 -32.18 -8.64
CA ASP A 496 22.48 -33.26 -7.94
C ASP A 496 21.59 -33.97 -6.92
N SER A 497 20.35 -33.47 -6.74
CA SER A 497 19.41 -33.96 -5.72
C SER A 497 18.14 -34.57 -6.30
N LEU A 498 18.05 -34.81 -7.60
CA LEU A 498 16.85 -35.37 -8.24
C LEU A 498 16.45 -36.72 -7.65
N GLY A 499 17.40 -37.56 -7.27
CA GLY A 499 17.13 -38.83 -6.60
C GLY A 499 16.51 -38.75 -5.20
N LYS A 500 16.37 -37.56 -4.63
CA LYS A 500 15.67 -37.35 -3.38
C LYS A 500 14.16 -37.11 -3.56
N LEU A 501 13.72 -36.97 -4.80
CA LEU A 501 12.33 -36.69 -5.16
C LEU A 501 11.69 -37.95 -5.73
N ASP A 502 10.43 -38.16 -5.38
CA ASP A 502 9.61 -39.24 -5.94
C ASP A 502 9.03 -38.79 -7.30
N SER A 503 9.55 -39.39 -8.36
CA SER A 503 9.15 -39.12 -9.75
C SER A 503 7.77 -39.69 -10.11
N THR A 504 7.18 -40.53 -9.25
CA THR A 504 5.83 -41.08 -9.47
C THR A 504 4.70 -40.19 -8.98
N ARG A 505 5.06 -39.12 -8.28
CA ARG A 505 4.15 -38.15 -7.70
C ARG A 505 4.42 -36.74 -8.24
N PRO A 506 3.38 -35.89 -8.36
CA PRO A 506 3.60 -34.47 -8.70
C PRO A 506 4.52 -33.77 -7.71
N VAL A 507 5.39 -32.91 -8.24
CA VAL A 507 6.32 -32.09 -7.46
C VAL A 507 5.88 -30.63 -7.53
N TYR A 508 5.60 -30.02 -6.38
CA TYR A 508 5.19 -28.61 -6.27
C TYR A 508 6.38 -27.77 -5.80
N VAL A 509 6.98 -27.06 -6.74
CA VAL A 509 8.15 -26.23 -6.43
C VAL A 509 7.75 -24.79 -6.14
N TYR A 510 8.46 -24.17 -5.20
CA TYR A 510 8.24 -22.76 -4.89
C TYR A 510 9.52 -22.07 -4.38
N CYS A 511 9.54 -20.77 -4.54
CA CYS A 511 10.49 -19.86 -3.90
C CYS A 511 9.76 -18.64 -3.36
N LYS A 512 10.47 -17.59 -3.00
CA LYS A 512 9.85 -16.35 -2.46
C LYS A 512 8.82 -15.75 -3.43
N VAL A 513 9.16 -15.56 -4.73
CA VAL A 513 8.34 -14.80 -5.69
C VAL A 513 7.98 -15.57 -6.98
N GLY A 514 8.32 -16.87 -7.08
CA GLY A 514 7.96 -17.74 -8.21
C GLY A 514 9.06 -17.94 -9.27
N LEU A 515 10.03 -17.03 -9.43
CA LEU A 515 11.03 -17.12 -10.51
C LEU A 515 11.95 -18.35 -10.40
N ARG A 516 12.58 -18.58 -9.24
CA ARG A 516 13.42 -19.78 -9.01
C ARG A 516 12.58 -21.06 -9.06
N GLY A 517 11.32 -20.99 -8.62
CA GLY A 517 10.35 -22.07 -8.76
C GLY A 517 10.10 -22.42 -10.22
N TYR A 518 9.91 -21.44 -11.10
CA TYR A 518 9.78 -21.64 -12.53
C TYR A 518 11.01 -22.35 -13.12
N ILE A 519 12.23 -21.88 -12.81
CA ILE A 519 13.46 -22.50 -13.28
C ILE A 519 13.55 -23.95 -12.79
N ALA A 520 13.17 -24.22 -11.54
CA ALA A 520 13.15 -25.58 -10.98
C ALA A 520 12.11 -26.47 -11.66
N ALA A 521 10.89 -25.99 -11.91
CA ALA A 521 9.85 -26.72 -12.62
C ALA A 521 10.33 -27.14 -14.02
N ARG A 522 10.91 -26.19 -14.78
CA ARG A 522 11.50 -26.49 -16.11
C ARG A 522 12.60 -27.55 -16.05
N LEU A 523 13.46 -27.48 -15.04
CA LEU A 523 14.52 -28.49 -14.85
C LEU A 523 13.91 -29.86 -14.55
N LEU A 524 12.95 -29.95 -13.64
CA LEU A 524 12.28 -31.18 -13.24
C LEU A 524 11.52 -31.81 -14.41
N GLU A 525 10.75 -31.04 -15.17
CA GLU A 525 10.01 -31.53 -16.36
C GLU A 525 10.96 -32.14 -17.39
N GLN A 526 12.09 -31.51 -17.67
CA GLN A 526 13.11 -32.02 -18.58
C GLN A 526 13.79 -33.32 -18.09
N HIS A 527 13.64 -33.66 -16.81
CA HIS A 527 14.07 -34.91 -16.21
C HIS A 527 12.91 -35.91 -15.96
N GLY A 528 11.72 -35.64 -16.54
CA GLY A 528 10.59 -36.58 -16.52
C GLY A 528 9.69 -36.48 -15.29
N PHE A 529 9.85 -35.44 -14.47
CA PHE A 529 8.94 -35.20 -13.32
C PHE A 529 7.69 -34.45 -13.78
N ASP A 530 6.54 -34.73 -13.16
CA ASP A 530 5.36 -33.90 -13.25
C ASP A 530 5.47 -32.72 -12.27
N ALA A 531 5.95 -31.59 -12.75
CA ALA A 531 6.33 -30.46 -11.91
C ALA A 531 5.39 -29.25 -12.05
N TYR A 532 5.06 -28.64 -10.92
CA TYR A 532 4.20 -27.46 -10.83
C TYR A 532 4.93 -26.34 -10.10
N ASN A 533 4.85 -25.11 -10.62
CA ASN A 533 5.35 -23.92 -9.94
C ASN A 533 4.25 -23.17 -9.20
N LEU A 534 4.46 -22.83 -7.93
CA LEU A 534 3.56 -21.96 -7.19
C LEU A 534 3.67 -20.53 -7.77
N SER A 535 2.63 -20.12 -8.48
CA SER A 535 2.56 -18.80 -9.12
C SER A 535 2.56 -17.69 -8.07
N GLY A 536 3.47 -16.70 -8.23
CA GLY A 536 3.72 -15.66 -7.22
C GLY A 536 4.50 -16.13 -5.98
N GLY A 537 4.82 -17.43 -5.90
CA GLY A 537 5.62 -18.04 -4.83
C GLY A 537 5.00 -17.89 -3.45
N TYR A 538 5.85 -18.03 -2.42
CA TYR A 538 5.46 -17.91 -1.03
C TYR A 538 4.88 -16.52 -0.70
N THR A 539 5.30 -15.47 -1.38
CA THR A 539 4.84 -14.10 -1.15
C THR A 539 3.31 -13.99 -1.27
N THR A 540 2.72 -14.46 -2.38
CA THR A 540 1.26 -14.41 -2.57
C THR A 540 0.54 -15.24 -1.51
N TYR A 541 0.98 -16.45 -1.24
CA TYR A 541 0.41 -17.32 -0.21
C TYR A 541 0.46 -16.68 1.19
N ASN A 542 1.61 -16.13 1.59
CA ASN A 542 1.80 -15.53 2.91
C ASN A 542 0.98 -14.24 3.12
N ILE A 543 0.83 -13.41 2.08
CA ILE A 543 -0.02 -12.21 2.12
C ILE A 543 -1.43 -12.58 2.57
N VAL A 544 -2.02 -13.59 1.95
CA VAL A 544 -3.39 -14.04 2.28
C VAL A 544 -3.45 -14.72 3.64
N LYS A 545 -2.46 -15.56 3.96
CA LYS A 545 -2.38 -16.26 5.25
C LYS A 545 -2.31 -15.28 6.42
N ARG A 546 -1.48 -14.24 6.29
CA ARG A 546 -1.35 -13.17 7.27
C ARG A 546 -2.67 -12.40 7.46
N ASP A 547 -3.31 -12.03 6.36
CA ASP A 547 -4.59 -11.34 6.40
C ASP A 547 -5.71 -12.18 7.04
N ARG A 548 -5.82 -13.47 6.69
CA ARG A 548 -6.79 -14.38 7.30
C ARG A 548 -6.58 -14.53 8.80
N ARG A 549 -5.32 -14.68 9.22
CA ARG A 549 -4.99 -14.78 10.64
C ARG A 549 -5.38 -13.51 11.39
N ALA A 550 -5.06 -12.33 10.86
CA ALA A 550 -5.42 -11.06 11.48
C ALA A 550 -6.93 -10.91 11.64
N LEU A 551 -7.72 -11.29 10.62
CA LEU A 551 -9.19 -11.26 10.69
C LEU A 551 -9.74 -12.21 11.76
N SER A 552 -9.16 -13.42 11.91
CA SER A 552 -9.57 -14.36 12.95
C SER A 552 -9.26 -13.84 14.37
N ASP A 553 -8.10 -13.22 14.55
CA ASP A 553 -7.67 -12.66 15.82
C ASP A 553 -8.51 -11.43 16.23
N GLU A 554 -8.88 -10.58 15.26
CA GLU A 554 -9.78 -9.43 15.46
C GLU A 554 -11.19 -9.90 15.91
N GLY A 555 -11.73 -10.97 15.30
CA GLY A 555 -13.03 -11.56 15.70
C GLY A 555 -13.02 -12.20 17.09
N GLN A 556 -11.92 -12.81 17.52
CA GLN A 556 -11.83 -13.47 18.82
C GLN A 556 -11.68 -12.50 20.00
N LYS A 557 -10.99 -11.38 19.81
CA LYS A 557 -10.75 -10.39 20.88
C LYS A 557 -12.03 -9.70 21.37
N GLU A 558 -13.04 -9.57 20.53
CA GLU A 558 -14.32 -8.93 20.91
C GLU A 558 -15.37 -9.90 21.41
N ASN A 559 -15.40 -11.15 20.90
CA ASN A 559 -16.29 -12.18 21.45
C ASN A 559 -15.95 -12.55 22.92
N SER A 560 -14.77 -12.16 23.40
CA SER A 560 -14.36 -12.38 24.79
C SER A 560 -14.88 -11.31 25.78
N GLY A 561 -15.66 -10.32 25.33
CA GLY A 561 -16.36 -9.36 26.20
C GLY A 561 -15.48 -8.53 27.14
N ARG A 562 -14.19 -8.32 26.80
CA ARG A 562 -13.28 -7.50 27.59
C ARG A 562 -13.20 -6.09 27.00
N PRO A 563 -13.50 -5.06 27.81
CA PRO A 563 -13.24 -3.68 27.39
C PRO A 563 -11.73 -3.51 27.14
N ALA A 564 -11.40 -2.77 26.08
CA ALA A 564 -10.05 -2.32 25.81
C ALA A 564 -9.59 -1.41 26.95
N GLY A 565 -8.83 -1.95 27.89
CA GLY A 565 -8.39 -1.23 29.09
C GLY A 565 -8.48 -2.10 30.35
N GLY A 566 -7.98 -3.32 30.30
CA GLY A 566 -7.91 -4.17 31.49
C GLY A 566 -6.66 -5.05 31.41
N GLN A 567 -5.69 -4.72 32.25
CA GLN A 567 -4.56 -5.59 32.54
C GLN A 567 -5.03 -7.04 32.69
N GLN A 568 -4.52 -7.94 31.85
CA GLN A 568 -4.52 -9.35 32.22
C GLN A 568 -3.68 -9.52 33.48
N LYS A 569 -4.35 -9.69 34.61
CA LYS A 569 -3.72 -10.33 35.75
C LYS A 569 -3.32 -11.74 35.30
N ALA A 570 -2.04 -11.94 35.07
CA ALA A 570 -1.45 -13.24 35.03
C ALA A 570 -1.72 -13.88 36.43
N ALA A 571 -2.02 -15.17 36.41
CA ALA A 571 -2.15 -15.97 37.61
C ALA A 571 -0.91 -15.83 38.49
N ASP A 572 -1.13 -15.73 39.78
CA ASP A 572 -0.12 -15.69 40.82
C ASP A 572 1.02 -16.71 40.58
N THR A 573 2.16 -16.18 40.21
CA THR A 573 3.46 -16.75 40.52
C THR A 573 4.23 -15.65 41.20
N ALA A 574 4.97 -15.99 42.27
CA ALA A 574 5.64 -15.13 43.22
C ALA A 574 6.13 -13.79 42.65
N ALA A 575 5.96 -12.71 43.42
CA ALA A 575 6.43 -11.38 43.10
C ALA A 575 7.91 -11.45 42.65
N PRO A 576 8.31 -10.75 41.57
CA PRO A 576 9.70 -10.70 41.14
C PRO A 576 10.54 -10.07 42.26
N GLU A 577 11.65 -10.69 42.61
CA GLU A 577 12.55 -10.22 43.71
C GLU A 577 13.14 -8.83 43.42
N LYS A 578 13.14 -8.39 42.13
CA LYS A 578 13.65 -7.07 41.73
C LYS A 578 13.02 -6.59 40.41
N GLU A 579 12.60 -5.33 40.38
CA GLU A 579 12.19 -4.63 39.17
C GLU A 579 13.09 -3.42 38.96
N VAL A 580 13.61 -3.26 37.72
CA VAL A 580 14.46 -2.13 37.33
C VAL A 580 13.72 -1.30 36.29
N SER A 581 13.68 0.02 36.47
CA SER A 581 13.09 0.96 35.53
C SER A 581 14.17 1.75 34.79
N VAL A 582 14.02 1.90 33.49
CA VAL A 582 14.94 2.65 32.62
C VAL A 582 14.16 3.69 31.83
N ASP A 583 14.55 4.94 32.00
CA ASP A 583 14.04 6.03 31.17
C ASP A 583 14.91 6.19 29.92
N ALA A 584 14.33 5.89 28.76
CA ALA A 584 14.88 6.10 27.44
C ALA A 584 14.06 7.13 26.63
N THR A 585 13.24 7.94 27.33
CA THR A 585 12.47 9.01 26.68
C THR A 585 13.41 10.04 26.05
N GLY A 586 13.02 10.56 24.90
CA GLY A 586 13.82 11.50 24.12
C GLY A 586 15.01 10.88 23.37
N LEU A 587 15.32 9.59 23.56
CA LEU A 587 16.27 8.88 22.70
C LEU A 587 15.61 8.45 21.40
N GLN A 588 16.39 8.48 20.31
CA GLN A 588 16.01 7.95 18.99
C GLN A 588 16.74 6.64 18.73
N CYS A 589 16.18 5.79 17.85
CA CYS A 589 16.82 4.53 17.44
C CYS A 589 18.32 4.74 17.09
N PRO A 590 19.26 3.90 17.60
CA PRO A 590 19.06 2.68 18.39
C PRO A 590 19.08 2.91 19.93
N GLY A 591 19.00 4.15 20.39
CA GLY A 591 19.17 4.52 21.80
C GLY A 591 18.32 3.70 22.77
N PRO A 592 16.98 3.60 22.61
CA PRO A 592 16.14 2.86 23.53
C PRO A 592 16.50 1.38 23.61
N ILE A 593 16.74 0.70 22.48
CA ILE A 593 17.05 -0.74 22.49
C ILE A 593 18.46 -1.01 23.08
N LEU A 594 19.41 -0.10 22.90
CA LEU A 594 20.73 -0.20 23.52
C LEU A 594 20.64 -0.09 25.04
N ARG A 595 19.84 0.86 25.55
CA ARG A 595 19.58 1.01 27.00
C ARG A 595 18.88 -0.21 27.55
N THR A 596 17.90 -0.77 26.82
CA THR A 596 17.23 -2.03 27.18
C THR A 596 18.24 -3.18 27.31
N ALA A 597 19.11 -3.34 26.30
CA ALA A 597 20.12 -4.40 26.31
C ALA A 597 21.16 -4.24 27.42
N GLU A 598 21.57 -3.01 27.73
CA GLU A 598 22.52 -2.70 28.81
C GLU A 598 21.93 -2.98 30.19
N ALA A 599 20.70 -2.54 30.43
CA ALA A 599 20.01 -2.78 31.70
C ALA A 599 19.71 -4.26 31.91
N MET A 600 19.28 -4.97 30.84
CA MET A 600 18.99 -6.40 30.89
C MET A 600 20.22 -7.26 31.26
N LYS A 601 21.44 -6.81 30.92
CA LYS A 601 22.69 -7.50 31.35
C LYS A 601 22.88 -7.51 32.86
N GLN A 602 22.34 -6.52 33.59
CA GLN A 602 22.49 -6.34 35.05
C GLN A 602 21.43 -7.07 35.87
N LEU A 603 20.45 -7.69 35.20
CA LEU A 603 19.36 -8.44 35.84
C LEU A 603 19.69 -9.93 35.92
N GLU A 604 19.13 -10.61 36.90
CA GLU A 604 19.12 -12.07 37.05
C GLU A 604 17.88 -12.66 36.35
N GLU A 605 17.90 -13.98 36.13
CA GLU A 605 16.77 -14.67 35.49
C GLU A 605 15.50 -14.51 36.34
N GLY A 606 14.38 -14.15 35.67
CA GLY A 606 13.10 -13.89 36.28
C GLY A 606 12.86 -12.44 36.72
N GLU A 607 13.89 -11.62 36.86
CA GLU A 607 13.77 -10.18 37.18
C GLU A 607 13.15 -9.38 36.03
N ARG A 608 12.50 -8.26 36.35
CA ARG A 608 11.77 -7.41 35.44
C ARG A 608 12.51 -6.15 35.07
N LEU A 609 12.36 -5.73 33.79
CA LEU A 609 12.84 -4.47 33.28
C LEU A 609 11.66 -3.68 32.69
N VAL A 610 11.41 -2.48 33.18
CA VAL A 610 10.44 -1.54 32.63
C VAL A 610 11.20 -0.44 31.89
N VAL A 611 10.94 -0.28 30.60
CA VAL A 611 11.60 0.74 29.77
C VAL A 611 10.58 1.70 29.20
N THR A 612 10.79 3.01 29.40
CA THR A 612 9.98 4.06 28.78
C THR A 612 10.73 4.72 27.65
N ALA A 613 10.10 4.91 26.49
CA ALA A 613 10.69 5.56 25.32
C ALA A 613 9.66 6.37 24.54
N THR A 614 10.13 7.40 23.81
CA THR A 614 9.28 8.21 22.90
C THR A 614 9.50 7.90 21.43
N ASP A 615 10.34 6.89 21.12
CA ASP A 615 10.58 6.40 19.76
C ASP A 615 9.45 5.45 19.34
N ALA A 616 8.74 5.78 18.27
CA ALA A 616 7.62 4.97 17.77
C ALA A 616 8.04 3.55 17.29
N GLY A 617 9.30 3.36 16.91
CA GLY A 617 9.86 2.06 16.52
C GLY A 617 10.19 1.14 17.71
N PHE A 618 10.33 1.70 18.91
CA PHE A 618 10.86 0.97 20.06
C PHE A 618 10.01 -0.23 20.47
N ALA A 619 8.70 -0.14 20.43
CA ALA A 619 7.81 -1.23 20.78
C ALA A 619 8.04 -2.47 19.91
N SER A 620 8.15 -2.28 18.60
CA SER A 620 8.44 -3.35 17.64
C SER A 620 9.87 -3.88 17.78
N ASP A 621 10.84 -2.99 18.00
CA ASP A 621 12.23 -3.38 18.23
C ASP A 621 12.39 -4.21 19.50
N ALA A 622 11.69 -3.87 20.58
CA ALA A 622 11.71 -4.59 21.84
C ALA A 622 11.09 -6.00 21.73
N GLU A 623 10.01 -6.15 20.94
CA GLU A 623 9.40 -7.44 20.65
C GLU A 623 10.39 -8.36 19.95
N VAL A 624 10.94 -7.91 18.82
CA VAL A 624 11.93 -8.69 18.05
C VAL A 624 13.19 -8.97 18.86
N TRP A 625 13.63 -7.99 19.66
CA TRP A 625 14.80 -8.15 20.51
C TRP A 625 14.56 -9.21 21.60
N SER A 626 13.41 -9.18 22.30
CA SER A 626 13.09 -10.13 23.36
C SER A 626 13.02 -11.56 22.85
N GLU A 627 12.35 -11.81 21.72
CA GLU A 627 12.28 -13.12 21.07
C GLU A 627 13.68 -13.69 20.74
N ARG A 628 14.58 -12.83 20.23
CA ARG A 628 15.91 -13.25 19.79
C ARG A 628 16.92 -13.41 20.91
N THR A 629 16.73 -12.76 22.03
CA THR A 629 17.63 -12.82 23.19
C THR A 629 17.16 -13.78 24.28
N GLY A 630 16.01 -14.46 24.06
CA GLY A 630 15.42 -15.39 25.02
C GLY A 630 14.81 -14.71 26.22
N ASN A 631 14.54 -13.42 26.16
CA ASN A 631 13.79 -12.68 27.17
C ASN A 631 12.29 -12.72 26.86
N VAL A 632 11.45 -12.39 27.83
CA VAL A 632 9.99 -12.42 27.68
C VAL A 632 9.45 -11.00 27.65
N LEU A 633 8.76 -10.61 26.59
CA LEU A 633 7.97 -9.38 26.53
C LEU A 633 6.66 -9.61 27.28
N GLU A 634 6.46 -8.95 28.42
CA GLU A 634 5.26 -9.08 29.24
C GLU A 634 4.15 -8.11 28.85
N SER A 635 4.51 -6.87 28.57
CA SER A 635 3.53 -5.87 28.14
C SER A 635 4.15 -4.72 27.33
N VAL A 636 3.33 -4.11 26.48
CA VAL A 636 3.59 -2.83 25.82
C VAL A 636 2.40 -1.93 26.08
N ALA A 637 2.63 -0.77 26.66
CA ALA A 637 1.62 0.26 26.88
C ALA A 637 2.05 1.56 26.19
N GLN A 638 1.09 2.34 25.70
CA GLN A 638 1.34 3.66 25.11
C GLN A 638 0.44 4.70 25.78
N ASP A 639 1.04 5.79 26.27
CA ASP A 639 0.29 6.96 26.73
C ASP A 639 0.96 8.23 26.20
N LYS A 640 0.19 9.08 25.50
CA LYS A 640 0.61 10.40 24.97
C LYS A 640 1.95 10.37 24.22
N GLY A 641 2.19 9.31 23.43
CA GLY A 641 3.41 9.15 22.64
C GLY A 641 4.62 8.61 23.42
N VAL A 642 4.42 8.19 24.68
CA VAL A 642 5.41 7.45 25.46
C VAL A 642 5.05 5.97 25.44
N TYR A 643 5.99 5.14 25.03
CA TYR A 643 5.88 3.68 25.04
C TYR A 643 6.52 3.15 26.33
N THR A 644 5.77 2.35 27.09
CA THR A 644 6.26 1.64 28.27
C THR A 644 6.29 0.16 27.93
N VAL A 645 7.47 -0.42 27.92
CA VAL A 645 7.71 -1.83 27.62
C VAL A 645 8.18 -2.54 28.86
N THR A 646 7.49 -3.61 29.28
CA THR A 646 7.88 -4.46 30.39
C THR A 646 8.45 -5.77 29.86
N LEU A 647 9.66 -6.07 30.23
CA LEU A 647 10.40 -7.27 29.85
C LEU A 647 10.81 -8.06 31.10
N ARG A 648 10.80 -9.39 30.98
CA ARG A 648 11.35 -10.27 32.03
C ARG A 648 12.58 -10.98 31.48
N LYS A 649 13.63 -11.03 32.32
CA LYS A 649 14.85 -11.75 31.98
C LYS A 649 14.58 -13.24 31.86
N GLY A 650 14.86 -13.79 30.69
CA GLY A 650 14.79 -15.23 30.42
C GLY A 650 16.08 -15.96 30.79
N ALA A 651 16.06 -17.29 30.75
CA ALA A 651 17.20 -18.19 31.10
C ALA A 651 18.40 -18.08 30.15
N GLY A 652 18.48 -17.04 29.32
CA GLY A 652 19.48 -16.89 28.25
C GLY A 652 19.09 -17.73 27.01
N ALA A 653 19.71 -17.42 25.87
CA ALA A 653 19.42 -18.11 24.62
C ALA A 653 19.34 -19.61 24.83
N VAL A 654 18.22 -20.23 24.39
CA VAL A 654 18.05 -21.67 24.39
C VAL A 654 19.30 -22.29 23.76
N ARG A 655 20.19 -22.85 24.56
CA ARG A 655 21.30 -23.67 24.08
C ARG A 655 20.68 -24.91 23.46
N GLY A 656 20.35 -24.82 22.18
CA GLY A 656 20.11 -26.00 21.36
C GLY A 656 21.36 -26.85 21.44
N SER A 657 21.16 -28.13 21.62
CA SER A 657 22.19 -29.17 21.77
C SER A 657 23.41 -28.97 20.88
N GLU A 658 24.58 -29.35 21.38
CA GLU A 658 25.93 -29.22 20.77
C GLU A 658 26.12 -29.78 19.35
N THR A 659 25.09 -30.21 18.67
CA THR A 659 25.10 -30.73 17.29
C THR A 659 24.63 -29.73 16.22
N ALA A 660 24.33 -28.47 16.55
CA ALA A 660 23.90 -27.42 15.59
C ALA A 660 24.83 -26.19 15.57
N ARG A 661 26.14 -26.40 15.56
CA ARG A 661 27.13 -25.34 15.30
C ARG A 661 27.40 -25.16 13.82
N SER A 662 26.40 -24.70 13.04
CA SER A 662 26.62 -24.11 11.71
C SER A 662 25.51 -23.11 11.33
N ALA A 663 24.94 -22.39 12.26
CA ALA A 663 24.11 -21.24 11.91
C ALA A 663 25.03 -20.03 11.76
N HIS A 664 25.26 -19.60 10.53
CA HIS A 664 25.88 -18.32 10.20
C HIS A 664 24.97 -17.20 10.69
N ASN A 665 25.29 -16.59 11.83
CA ASN A 665 24.44 -15.59 12.50
C ASN A 665 25.16 -14.24 12.69
N ASP A 666 26.41 -14.15 12.21
CA ASP A 666 27.23 -12.94 12.33
C ASP A 666 26.80 -11.88 11.30
N LYS A 667 27.20 -10.67 11.50
CA LYS A 667 26.96 -9.54 10.58
C LYS A 667 28.28 -8.95 10.13
N THR A 668 28.42 -8.76 8.83
CA THR A 668 29.64 -8.16 8.28
C THR A 668 29.28 -6.91 7.47
N MET A 669 30.05 -5.84 7.62
CA MET A 669 29.84 -4.58 6.91
C MET A 669 31.15 -4.12 6.29
N VAL A 670 31.11 -3.73 5.01
CA VAL A 670 32.19 -2.99 4.37
C VAL A 670 31.86 -1.51 4.43
N VAL A 671 32.71 -0.76 5.13
CA VAL A 671 32.57 0.70 5.22
C VAL A 671 33.60 1.31 4.27
N PHE A 672 33.13 1.69 3.09
CA PHE A 672 33.93 2.28 2.03
C PHE A 672 33.93 3.80 2.09
N SER A 673 32.78 4.39 2.45
CA SER A 673 32.61 5.85 2.48
C SER A 673 33.24 6.50 3.71
N GLY A 674 33.84 7.67 3.49
CA GLY A 674 34.32 8.56 4.57
C GLY A 674 33.35 9.69 4.91
N ASP A 675 32.07 9.59 4.50
CA ASP A 675 31.05 10.62 4.75
C ASP A 675 30.41 10.45 6.12
N LEU A 676 30.15 11.56 6.81
CA LEU A 676 29.62 11.58 8.18
C LEU A 676 28.27 10.87 8.30
N ASP A 677 27.34 11.14 7.40
CA ASP A 677 25.99 10.56 7.39
C ASP A 677 26.02 9.04 7.16
N ARG A 678 26.86 8.57 6.25
CA ARG A 678 27.04 7.13 6.00
C ARG A 678 27.77 6.43 7.16
N ALA A 679 28.76 7.07 7.74
CA ALA A 679 29.44 6.55 8.93
C ALA A 679 28.49 6.42 10.11
N ILE A 680 27.61 7.40 10.36
CA ILE A 680 26.58 7.33 11.39
C ILE A 680 25.66 6.13 11.13
N ALA A 681 25.14 5.98 9.91
CA ALA A 681 24.28 4.87 9.53
C ALA A 681 24.95 3.51 9.77
N SER A 682 26.23 3.37 9.38
CA SER A 682 26.99 2.11 9.59
C SER A 682 27.08 1.74 11.06
N PHE A 683 27.40 2.70 11.93
CA PHE A 683 27.53 2.44 13.36
C PHE A 683 26.18 2.26 14.07
N ILE A 684 25.09 2.87 13.58
CA ILE A 684 23.72 2.60 14.06
C ILE A 684 23.36 1.14 13.81
N ILE A 685 23.57 0.64 12.57
CA ILE A 685 23.27 -0.74 12.19
C ILE A 685 24.15 -1.72 12.99
N ALA A 686 25.45 -1.42 13.13
CA ALA A 686 26.36 -2.27 13.86
C ALA A 686 25.98 -2.39 15.35
N ASN A 687 25.66 -1.27 16.01
CA ASN A 687 25.21 -1.27 17.39
C ASN A 687 23.87 -1.98 17.58
N GLY A 688 22.92 -1.80 16.65
CA GLY A 688 21.65 -2.52 16.65
C GLY A 688 21.85 -4.03 16.55
N ALA A 689 22.70 -4.49 15.64
CA ALA A 689 23.02 -5.92 15.49
C ALA A 689 23.74 -6.50 16.72
N ALA A 690 24.70 -5.76 17.30
CA ALA A 690 25.39 -6.16 18.53
C ALA A 690 24.45 -6.22 19.74
N ALA A 691 23.51 -5.28 19.87
CA ALA A 691 22.48 -5.30 20.90
C ALA A 691 21.54 -6.53 20.77
N MET A 692 21.35 -7.05 19.55
CA MET A 692 20.62 -8.28 19.28
C MET A 692 21.44 -9.56 19.55
N GLY A 693 22.59 -9.44 20.19
CA GLY A 693 23.48 -10.56 20.53
C GLY A 693 24.24 -11.15 19.35
N ARG A 694 24.43 -10.40 18.24
CA ARG A 694 25.16 -10.85 17.07
C ARG A 694 26.63 -10.41 17.10
N SER A 695 27.53 -11.28 16.65
CA SER A 695 28.90 -10.84 16.35
C SER A 695 28.86 -9.94 15.11
N VAL A 696 29.50 -8.78 15.22
CA VAL A 696 29.53 -7.81 14.11
C VAL A 696 30.97 -7.50 13.74
N THR A 697 31.30 -7.62 12.45
CA THR A 697 32.58 -7.21 11.88
C THR A 697 32.39 -6.05 10.91
N MET A 698 33.00 -4.92 11.17
CA MET A 698 33.02 -3.76 10.27
C MET A 698 34.41 -3.66 9.62
N PHE A 699 34.46 -3.83 8.29
CA PHE A 699 35.68 -3.79 7.52
C PHE A 699 35.81 -2.44 6.80
N PHE A 700 36.78 -1.63 7.21
CA PHE A 700 37.00 -0.29 6.69
C PHE A 700 38.02 -0.30 5.56
N THR A 701 37.65 0.24 4.42
CA THR A 701 38.49 0.29 3.25
C THR A 701 38.46 1.69 2.60
N PHE A 702 39.48 2.07 1.90
CA PHE A 702 39.64 3.36 1.22
C PHE A 702 39.20 4.54 2.10
N TRP A 703 38.20 5.31 1.68
CA TRP A 703 37.76 6.53 2.37
C TRP A 703 37.22 6.27 3.77
N GLY A 704 36.63 5.08 4.02
CA GLY A 704 36.16 4.64 5.32
C GLY A 704 37.27 4.60 6.39
N LEU A 705 38.52 4.38 6.00
CA LEU A 705 39.67 4.42 6.92
C LEU A 705 39.81 5.76 7.62
N ASN A 706 39.38 6.87 7.01
CA ASN A 706 39.47 8.19 7.63
C ASN A 706 38.63 8.33 8.91
N ILE A 707 37.56 7.51 9.05
CA ILE A 707 36.71 7.45 10.24
C ILE A 707 37.54 6.98 11.45
N LEU A 708 38.43 6.00 11.23
CA LEU A 708 39.20 5.31 12.26
C LEU A 708 40.51 6.05 12.60
N ARG A 709 40.85 7.13 11.90
CA ARG A 709 42.11 7.86 12.19
C ARG A 709 42.05 8.64 13.49
N ARG A 710 43.13 8.62 14.23
CA ARG A 710 43.29 9.48 15.42
C ARG A 710 43.18 10.98 15.09
N ALA A 711 42.42 11.73 15.86
CA ALA A 711 42.22 13.15 15.67
C ALA A 711 43.54 13.94 15.79
N LYS A 712 44.43 13.52 16.71
CA LYS A 712 45.77 14.09 16.90
C LYS A 712 46.75 13.51 15.88
N LYS A 713 47.60 14.37 15.29
CA LYS A 713 48.63 13.96 14.33
C LYS A 713 49.72 13.15 15.03
N VAL A 714 49.90 11.92 14.58
CA VAL A 714 51.02 11.08 15.02
C VAL A 714 52.20 11.25 14.04
N ARG A 715 53.43 11.38 14.57
CA ARG A 715 54.63 11.47 13.72
C ARG A 715 55.08 10.07 13.31
N VAL A 716 54.89 9.74 12.07
CA VAL A 716 55.33 8.47 11.44
C VAL A 716 56.24 8.80 10.27
N LYS A 717 57.36 8.06 10.12
CA LYS A 717 58.27 8.18 8.95
C LYS A 717 57.56 7.58 7.74
N LYS A 718 57.25 8.41 6.73
CA LYS A 718 56.56 8.00 5.49
C LYS A 718 57.24 8.61 4.26
N PRO A 719 57.19 7.94 3.09
CA PRO A 719 57.55 8.52 1.79
C PRO A 719 56.82 9.83 1.54
N PHE A 720 57.41 10.72 0.74
CA PHE A 720 56.88 12.06 0.48
C PHE A 720 55.46 12.04 -0.04
N VAL A 721 55.14 11.17 -1.02
CA VAL A 721 53.79 11.03 -1.64
C VAL A 721 52.75 10.61 -0.61
N GLN A 722 53.04 9.61 0.22
CA GLN A 722 52.13 9.13 1.27
C GLN A 722 51.92 10.20 2.37
N ARG A 723 52.92 11.02 2.64
CA ARG A 723 52.84 12.17 3.58
C ARG A 723 51.90 13.25 3.04
N MET A 724 51.97 13.52 1.74
CA MET A 724 51.11 14.49 1.05
C MET A 724 49.65 14.00 1.05
N PHE A 725 49.39 12.78 0.62
CA PHE A 725 48.04 12.19 0.67
C PHE A 725 47.46 12.20 2.09
N GLY A 726 48.21 11.73 3.07
CA GLY A 726 47.78 11.75 4.46
C GLY A 726 47.47 13.13 5.05
N ALA A 727 48.02 14.21 4.48
CA ALA A 727 47.76 15.60 4.87
C ALA A 727 46.47 16.14 4.24
N MET A 728 46.10 15.69 3.05
CA MET A 728 44.93 16.16 2.31
C MET A 728 43.61 15.49 2.78
N MET A 729 43.67 14.31 3.38
CA MET A 729 42.50 13.55 3.82
C MET A 729 41.98 13.99 5.18
N PRO A 730 40.65 13.90 5.43
CA PRO A 730 40.07 14.12 6.76
C PRO A 730 40.74 13.22 7.80
N ARG A 731 40.88 13.71 9.02
CA ARG A 731 41.54 12.95 10.09
C ARG A 731 40.60 12.80 11.28
N GLY A 732 40.06 11.56 11.37
CA GLY A 732 39.12 11.17 12.44
C GLY A 732 37.69 11.62 12.21
N SER A 733 36.79 10.99 12.95
CA SER A 733 35.33 11.15 12.84
C SER A 733 34.86 12.61 12.89
N MET A 734 35.50 13.45 13.70
CA MET A 734 35.14 14.88 13.88
C MET A 734 35.34 15.75 12.62
N LYS A 735 36.16 15.33 11.65
CA LYS A 735 36.49 16.09 10.45
C LYS A 735 35.81 15.57 9.18
N LEU A 736 34.92 14.63 9.31
CA LEU A 736 34.16 14.08 8.17
C LEU A 736 33.15 15.10 7.65
N GLY A 737 33.00 15.16 6.34
CA GLY A 737 31.98 15.93 5.63
C GLY A 737 30.72 15.15 5.42
N LEU A 738 29.63 15.79 4.97
CA LEU A 738 28.42 15.11 4.49
C LEU A 738 28.58 14.66 3.04
N SER A 739 27.92 13.59 2.68
CA SER A 739 27.83 13.06 1.30
C SER A 739 27.17 14.06 0.34
N ARG A 740 26.20 14.83 0.83
CA ARG A 740 25.53 15.92 0.12
C ARG A 740 25.40 17.13 1.04
N MET A 741 25.27 18.33 0.47
CA MET A 741 25.10 19.58 1.20
C MET A 741 26.22 19.87 2.22
N ASN A 742 27.47 19.46 1.94
CA ASN A 742 28.58 19.66 2.86
C ASN A 742 28.97 21.16 3.03
N MET A 743 28.73 22.00 2.02
CA MET A 743 28.88 23.46 2.07
C MET A 743 30.19 23.92 2.76
N ALA A 744 31.33 23.41 2.30
CA ALA A 744 32.64 23.62 2.88
C ALA A 744 32.76 23.25 4.39
N GLY A 745 31.97 22.21 4.81
CA GLY A 745 31.96 21.71 6.19
C GLY A 745 30.92 22.36 7.11
N MET A 746 30.19 23.38 6.64
CA MET A 746 29.06 23.95 7.42
C MET A 746 27.92 22.94 7.59
N GLY A 747 27.61 22.14 6.56
CA GLY A 747 26.60 21.12 6.61
C GLY A 747 26.86 20.08 7.71
N ALA A 748 28.09 19.60 7.82
CA ALA A 748 28.48 18.64 8.88
C ALA A 748 28.35 19.25 10.29
N LYS A 749 28.63 20.53 10.47
CA LYS A 749 28.41 21.21 11.76
C LYS A 749 26.93 21.39 12.07
N MET A 750 26.14 21.70 11.07
CA MET A 750 24.68 21.87 11.20
C MET A 750 24.01 20.56 11.57
N ILE A 751 24.30 19.45 10.88
CA ILE A 751 23.70 18.16 11.17
C ILE A 751 24.07 17.68 12.58
N ARG A 752 25.34 17.84 13.03
CA ARG A 752 25.74 17.51 14.40
C ARG A 752 24.97 18.33 15.44
N ARG A 753 24.67 19.61 15.16
CA ARG A 753 23.85 20.44 16.04
C ARG A 753 22.39 19.96 16.09
N VAL A 754 21.83 19.60 14.94
CA VAL A 754 20.47 19.04 14.84
C VAL A 754 20.40 17.71 15.58
N MET A 755 21.36 16.81 15.39
CA MET A 755 21.44 15.53 16.11
C MET A 755 21.45 15.75 17.62
N LYS A 756 22.29 16.69 18.12
CA LYS A 756 22.34 17.03 19.54
C LYS A 756 21.00 17.59 20.04
N GLY A 757 20.32 18.44 19.27
CA GLY A 757 19.02 19.00 19.63
C GLY A 757 17.87 17.98 19.61
N LYS A 758 18.05 16.86 18.89
CA LYS A 758 17.10 15.73 18.79
C LYS A 758 17.51 14.54 19.65
N ASN A 759 18.51 14.68 20.51
CA ASN A 759 19.07 13.61 21.35
C ASN A 759 19.52 12.35 20.57
N VAL A 760 19.98 12.53 19.32
CA VAL A 760 20.63 11.48 18.54
C VAL A 760 22.10 11.40 18.95
N GLN A 761 22.60 10.19 19.23
CA GLN A 761 24.00 9.96 19.62
C GLN A 761 24.96 10.47 18.54
N SER A 762 26.08 11.06 18.96
CA SER A 762 27.14 11.46 18.02
C SER A 762 27.82 10.25 17.40
N LEU A 763 28.49 10.44 16.25
CA LEU A 763 29.29 9.38 15.65
C LEU A 763 30.34 8.84 16.63
N GLU A 764 30.92 9.71 17.40
CA GLU A 764 31.95 9.38 18.39
C GLU A 764 31.39 8.48 19.50
N ASP A 765 30.17 8.77 19.99
CA ASP A 765 29.49 7.95 20.99
C ASP A 765 29.08 6.59 20.40
N LEU A 766 28.56 6.59 19.17
CA LEU A 766 28.22 5.34 18.46
C LEU A 766 29.43 4.44 18.23
N MET A 767 30.58 5.00 17.87
CA MET A 767 31.85 4.27 17.73
C MET A 767 32.28 3.66 19.05
N LYS A 768 32.24 4.43 20.13
CA LYS A 768 32.59 3.97 21.47
C LYS A 768 31.70 2.81 21.93
N THR A 769 30.39 2.99 21.79
CA THR A 769 29.39 1.96 22.13
C THR A 769 29.60 0.68 21.31
N ALA A 770 29.92 0.80 20.01
CA ALA A 770 30.18 -0.35 19.16
C ALA A 770 31.38 -1.16 19.64
N MET A 771 32.47 -0.49 19.98
CA MET A 771 33.67 -1.15 20.54
C MET A 771 33.41 -1.80 21.91
N GLU A 772 32.66 -1.13 22.79
CA GLU A 772 32.26 -1.66 24.11
C GLU A 772 31.33 -2.87 23.98
N ASN A 773 30.50 -2.93 22.95
CA ASN A 773 29.65 -4.07 22.64
C ASN A 773 30.35 -5.20 21.84
N GLY A 774 31.65 -5.11 21.64
CA GLY A 774 32.44 -6.15 20.98
C GLY A 774 32.34 -6.17 19.46
N VAL A 775 31.91 -5.08 18.83
CA VAL A 775 31.97 -4.92 17.37
C VAL A 775 33.42 -4.86 16.92
N ARG A 776 33.82 -5.78 16.03
CA ARG A 776 35.17 -5.84 15.50
C ARG A 776 35.37 -4.78 14.41
N LEU A 777 36.28 -3.85 14.60
CA LEU A 777 36.65 -2.84 13.62
C LEU A 777 37.94 -3.27 12.93
N VAL A 778 37.88 -3.58 11.64
CA VAL A 778 39.01 -4.07 10.85
C VAL A 778 39.37 -3.06 9.77
N ALA A 779 40.61 -2.59 9.77
CA ALA A 779 41.17 -1.70 8.75
C ALA A 779 41.83 -2.53 7.62
N CYS A 780 41.50 -2.25 6.38
CA CYS A 780 42.06 -2.92 5.21
C CYS A 780 43.54 -2.56 5.01
N GLN A 781 44.47 -3.55 5.13
CA GLN A 781 45.91 -3.34 4.98
C GLN A 781 46.26 -2.73 3.60
N MET A 782 45.72 -3.30 2.52
CA MET A 782 46.00 -2.83 1.15
C MET A 782 45.57 -1.35 0.99
N SER A 783 44.39 -1.01 1.49
CA SER A 783 43.92 0.39 1.42
C SER A 783 44.73 1.32 2.30
N MET A 784 45.21 0.84 3.44
CA MET A 784 46.15 1.61 4.30
C MET A 784 47.45 1.90 3.54
N ASP A 785 48.00 0.92 2.87
CA ASP A 785 49.25 1.06 2.10
C ASP A 785 49.08 2.02 0.92
N VAL A 786 47.99 1.90 0.18
CA VAL A 786 47.67 2.77 -0.97
C VAL A 786 47.44 4.22 -0.50
N MET A 787 46.69 4.41 0.58
CA MET A 787 46.37 5.75 1.10
C MET A 787 47.43 6.32 2.01
N GLY A 788 48.49 5.57 2.28
CA GLY A 788 49.58 6.00 3.13
C GLY A 788 49.16 6.26 4.59
N ILE A 789 48.27 5.42 5.14
CA ILE A 789 47.83 5.45 6.53
C ILE A 789 48.57 4.36 7.29
N ALA A 790 49.34 4.76 8.32
CA ALA A 790 50.05 3.79 9.16
C ALA A 790 49.18 3.35 10.36
N ARG A 791 49.48 2.15 10.87
CA ARG A 791 48.69 1.57 11.98
C ARG A 791 48.65 2.47 13.19
N GLU A 792 49.71 3.16 13.48
CA GLU A 792 49.85 4.12 14.61
C GLU A 792 48.93 5.34 14.48
N GLU A 793 48.43 5.58 13.28
CA GLU A 793 47.49 6.68 13.01
C GLU A 793 46.01 6.28 13.26
N LEU A 794 45.75 5.00 13.49
CA LEU A 794 44.41 4.49 13.82
C LEU A 794 44.12 4.59 15.32
N ILE A 795 42.85 4.69 15.69
CA ILE A 795 42.41 4.60 17.09
C ILE A 795 42.73 3.23 17.68
N ASP A 796 42.79 3.12 18.99
CA ASP A 796 43.04 1.87 19.69
C ASP A 796 41.86 0.90 19.50
N GLY A 797 42.11 -0.43 19.52
CA GLY A 797 41.11 -1.46 19.33
C GLY A 797 40.75 -1.78 17.87
N VAL A 798 41.41 -1.14 16.88
CA VAL A 798 41.24 -1.47 15.48
C VAL A 798 42.20 -2.59 15.07
N GLU A 799 41.66 -3.64 14.50
CA GLU A 799 42.43 -4.72 13.89
C GLU A 799 42.87 -4.31 12.47
N VAL A 800 43.94 -4.92 11.96
CA VAL A 800 44.37 -4.75 10.57
C VAL A 800 44.24 -6.10 9.89
N GLY A 801 43.57 -6.12 8.72
CA GLY A 801 43.29 -7.34 7.98
C GLY A 801 43.24 -7.13 6.48
N GLY A 802 43.33 -8.21 5.71
CA GLY A 802 43.16 -8.20 4.28
C GLY A 802 41.79 -8.71 3.83
N VAL A 803 41.62 -8.88 2.51
CA VAL A 803 40.40 -9.43 1.90
C VAL A 803 40.05 -10.80 2.48
N ALA A 804 41.01 -11.66 2.80
CA ALA A 804 40.75 -12.95 3.43
C ALA A 804 40.11 -12.83 4.81
N THR A 805 40.51 -11.82 5.62
CA THR A 805 39.90 -11.52 6.93
C THR A 805 38.47 -11.11 6.75
N PHE A 806 38.18 -10.30 5.74
CA PHE A 806 36.80 -9.90 5.39
C PHE A 806 35.96 -11.10 4.95
N LEU A 807 36.47 -11.89 3.98
CA LEU A 807 35.75 -13.05 3.43
C LEU A 807 35.46 -14.09 4.51
N GLY A 808 36.43 -14.39 5.39
CA GLY A 808 36.23 -15.32 6.50
C GLY A 808 35.18 -14.85 7.50
N ALA A 809 35.07 -13.52 7.74
CA ALA A 809 33.98 -12.97 8.55
C ALA A 809 32.64 -13.00 7.78
N ALA A 810 32.67 -12.73 6.47
CA ALA A 810 31.48 -12.71 5.62
C ALA A 810 30.88 -14.10 5.42
N GLU A 811 31.73 -15.15 5.35
CA GLU A 811 31.29 -16.56 5.27
C GLU A 811 30.54 -17.02 6.53
N LEU A 812 30.81 -16.43 7.69
CA LEU A 812 30.14 -16.68 8.96
C LEU A 812 28.92 -15.78 9.17
N SER A 813 28.64 -14.88 8.24
CA SER A 813 27.61 -13.84 8.36
C SER A 813 26.38 -14.16 7.52
N ASP A 814 25.20 -13.97 8.09
CA ASP A 814 23.92 -14.05 7.36
C ASP A 814 23.58 -12.75 6.60
N THR A 815 24.30 -11.68 6.90
CA THR A 815 24.10 -10.37 6.28
C THR A 815 25.44 -9.70 6.05
N THR A 816 25.71 -9.35 4.79
CA THR A 816 26.87 -8.53 4.41
C THR A 816 26.37 -7.23 3.78
N LEU A 817 26.78 -6.09 4.35
CA LEU A 817 26.42 -4.76 3.87
C LEU A 817 27.65 -4.04 3.31
N PHE A 818 27.45 -3.24 2.26
CA PHE A 818 28.45 -2.35 1.69
C PHE A 818 27.94 -0.91 1.77
N ILE A 819 28.65 -0.03 2.52
CA ILE A 819 28.20 1.33 2.84
C ILE A 819 29.27 2.37 2.45
#